data_ee2b5419f7c7d483e020dd896ade2f2b
#
_entry.id   ee2b5419f7c7d483e020dd896ade2f2b
#
_cell.length_a   1.000
_cell.length_b   1.000
_cell.length_c   1.000
_cell.angle_alpha   90.00
_cell.angle_beta   90.00
_cell.angle_gamma   90.00
#
_symmetry.space_group_name_H-M   'P 1'
#
loop_
_entity.id
_entity.type
_entity.pdbx_description
1 polymer ?
#
loop_
_entity_poly.entity_id
_entity_poly.type
_entity_poly.pdbx_seq_one_letter_code
_entity_poly.pdbx_strand_id
1 'polypeptide(L)'
;MEAWQTFPIEFKGGLVTNLSPLQQGINAPGSARVLRNFEPSIEGGYRRILGFDKYDSNTIPAYGAPVVHGASQSGTTLIIGNIHKTPEAGDTLTVAGVTGTYTIASGGVSYDATNRRATLTLTGSLNSSPANAAAVTFTTTTTNHKTTGVAVFNDTVIVQRNFDLFKTAGSGYTHINVPNYGTVLVNGASQTGTSLAMDALTAAPQAGDVFKVAGIDLVYTVTADATVSSGGSTVSINPALASSPADNAAITFLSTSRVSANRLRFTRYNFNGTDKIMLVDGASVPAIFDGTTFTALNTAPSDVVSATHTINFKNTLFFAKGSAITFTAVYTDTDFSAANGAGTINVGADITGLSVFRETLFIFTNESIFRISGSTIADFKLDPVTRDIGCIEGDSIQEIGSDVMFLGPDGLRLLSATERIGDFNFSNASKVIQSEFTNFVSSSTNFCSVVLRSKSQYRIMGYGASISKNNAKGILTTQLAEEGGGGFAFAETRGIQAYVADSYLNENVELAVFANKDGYLYQLENGNTFDGANILATFSTPHMPVSDPRVRKTFYKMFLYTDPQGSVDFNAALKLDFDGKDVIQPSPITFSNTTSTVAFYGTSAYGTGSYGGKLQYVFESQLIGSGYTGSLQFSSDSTDPPFSLDAVTLEYGTNARR
;
A
#
# COMPACT_ATOMS: atom_id res chain seq x y z
N MET A 1 -55.64 -25.92 1.78
CA MET A 1 -54.50 -25.10 2.18
C MET A 1 -53.33 -25.56 1.33
N GLU A 2 -52.89 -24.74 0.37
CA GLU A 2 -51.63 -25.05 -0.32
C GLU A 2 -50.52 -25.01 0.72
N ALA A 3 -49.70 -26.06 0.75
CA ALA A 3 -48.58 -26.16 1.67
C ALA A 3 -47.55 -25.08 1.26
N TRP A 4 -47.13 -24.26 2.20
CA TRP A 4 -46.03 -23.31 1.99
C TRP A 4 -44.78 -24.11 1.68
N GLN A 5 -44.04 -23.65 0.67
CA GLN A 5 -42.78 -24.22 0.26
C GLN A 5 -41.66 -23.35 0.76
N THR A 6 -40.50 -23.97 1.01
CA THR A 6 -39.28 -23.24 1.40
C THR A 6 -38.19 -23.42 0.35
N PHE A 7 -37.43 -22.36 0.15
CA PHE A 7 -36.27 -22.37 -0.74
C PHE A 7 -35.05 -21.82 0.02
N PRO A 8 -34.16 -22.70 0.49
CA PRO A 8 -32.92 -22.29 1.14
C PRO A 8 -31.88 -21.89 0.11
N ILE A 9 -31.11 -20.85 0.40
CA ILE A 9 -30.00 -20.33 -0.42
C ILE A 9 -28.83 -20.11 0.52
N GLU A 10 -27.76 -20.85 0.30
CA GLU A 10 -26.50 -20.65 0.96
C GLU A 10 -25.66 -19.64 0.15
N PHE A 11 -25.12 -18.63 0.80
CA PHE A 11 -24.32 -17.61 0.12
C PHE A 11 -22.88 -18.09 -0.07
N LYS A 12 -22.48 -18.29 -1.33
CA LYS A 12 -21.14 -18.81 -1.70
C LYS A 12 -20.82 -18.54 -3.16
N GLY A 13 -19.53 -18.69 -3.53
CA GLY A 13 -19.07 -18.58 -4.92
C GLY A 13 -18.61 -17.16 -5.32
N GLY A 14 -18.76 -16.15 -4.42
CA GLY A 14 -18.29 -14.80 -4.68
C GLY A 14 -19.01 -14.08 -5.81
N LEU A 15 -18.37 -13.04 -6.33
CA LEU A 15 -18.86 -12.22 -7.46
C LEU A 15 -18.73 -12.98 -8.78
N VAL A 16 -19.81 -13.06 -9.55
CA VAL A 16 -19.86 -13.69 -10.87
C VAL A 16 -20.61 -12.76 -11.84
N THR A 17 -19.94 -12.29 -12.89
CA THR A 17 -20.53 -11.33 -13.85
C THR A 17 -20.54 -11.83 -15.28
N ASN A 18 -19.91 -12.96 -15.57
CA ASN A 18 -19.78 -13.54 -16.91
C ASN A 18 -21.00 -14.37 -17.35
N LEU A 19 -21.96 -14.63 -16.46
CA LEU A 19 -23.20 -15.33 -16.75
C LEU A 19 -24.38 -14.36 -16.88
N SER A 20 -25.42 -14.72 -17.64
CA SER A 20 -26.68 -13.98 -17.59
C SER A 20 -27.34 -14.10 -16.21
N PRO A 21 -28.09 -13.09 -15.71
CA PRO A 21 -28.66 -13.13 -14.36
C PRO A 21 -29.53 -14.36 -14.08
N LEU A 22 -30.32 -14.83 -15.07
CA LEU A 22 -31.17 -15.99 -14.90
C LEU A 22 -30.36 -17.30 -14.92
N GLN A 23 -29.37 -17.41 -15.80
CA GLN A 23 -28.49 -18.59 -15.88
C GLN A 23 -27.70 -18.75 -14.57
N GLN A 24 -27.18 -17.64 -14.06
CA GLN A 24 -26.51 -17.62 -12.75
C GLN A 24 -27.46 -18.02 -11.63
N GLY A 25 -28.71 -17.50 -11.62
CA GLY A 25 -29.71 -17.83 -10.62
C GLY A 25 -30.16 -19.30 -10.61
N ILE A 26 -30.03 -19.99 -11.76
CA ILE A 26 -30.29 -21.42 -11.86
C ILE A 26 -29.09 -22.25 -11.38
N ASN A 27 -27.88 -21.90 -11.81
CA ASN A 27 -26.69 -22.73 -11.60
C ASN A 27 -25.97 -22.42 -10.27
N ALA A 28 -26.03 -21.19 -9.80
CA ALA A 28 -25.32 -20.71 -8.61
C ALA A 28 -26.14 -19.64 -7.86
N PRO A 29 -27.30 -19.99 -7.28
CA PRO A 29 -28.23 -19.02 -6.69
C PRO A 29 -27.64 -18.23 -5.51
N GLY A 30 -26.67 -18.79 -4.80
CA GLY A 30 -25.98 -18.14 -3.68
C GLY A 30 -24.79 -17.27 -4.07
N SER A 31 -24.37 -17.27 -5.36
CA SER A 31 -23.32 -16.38 -5.85
C SER A 31 -23.82 -14.94 -5.95
N ALA A 32 -22.90 -14.00 -5.99
CA ALA A 32 -23.23 -12.59 -6.03
C ALA A 32 -23.21 -12.04 -7.48
N ARG A 33 -24.18 -11.17 -7.79
CA ARG A 33 -24.17 -10.33 -9.00
C ARG A 33 -23.50 -8.99 -8.74
N VAL A 34 -23.66 -8.50 -7.52
CA VAL A 34 -22.94 -7.36 -6.93
C VAL A 34 -22.41 -7.83 -5.58
N LEU A 35 -21.14 -7.66 -5.33
CA LEU A 35 -20.50 -7.95 -4.05
C LEU A 35 -19.45 -6.88 -3.80
N ARG A 36 -19.86 -5.85 -3.08
CA ARG A 36 -19.05 -4.66 -2.85
C ARG A 36 -18.88 -4.42 -1.36
N ASN A 37 -17.63 -4.30 -0.90
CA ASN A 37 -17.27 -4.17 0.50
C ASN A 37 -17.85 -5.30 1.39
N PHE A 38 -18.12 -6.42 0.75
CA PHE A 38 -18.30 -7.74 1.36
C PHE A 38 -17.20 -8.64 0.83
N GLU A 39 -16.67 -9.48 1.67
CA GLU A 39 -15.64 -10.47 1.34
C GLU A 39 -16.23 -11.89 1.44
N PRO A 40 -15.92 -12.79 0.49
CA PRO A 40 -16.20 -14.20 0.67
C PRO A 40 -15.40 -14.74 1.85
N SER A 41 -16.06 -15.35 2.82
CA SER A 41 -15.41 -15.99 3.97
C SER A 41 -14.91 -17.39 3.62
N ILE A 42 -13.79 -17.80 4.22
CA ILE A 42 -13.28 -19.17 4.12
C ILE A 42 -14.27 -20.17 4.77
N GLU A 43 -14.98 -19.71 5.80
CA GLU A 43 -15.97 -20.50 6.53
C GLU A 43 -17.34 -20.56 5.82
N GLY A 44 -17.51 -19.86 4.72
CA GLY A 44 -18.76 -19.66 4.00
C GLY A 44 -19.39 -18.29 4.28
N GLY A 45 -20.41 -17.95 3.50
CA GLY A 45 -21.09 -16.65 3.60
C GLY A 45 -20.30 -15.47 3.03
N TYR A 46 -20.90 -14.28 3.15
CA TYR A 46 -20.29 -13.02 2.77
C TYR A 46 -20.22 -12.10 3.97
N ARG A 47 -19.01 -11.75 4.38
CA ARG A 47 -18.73 -10.90 5.52
C ARG A 47 -18.49 -9.46 5.08
N ARG A 48 -19.08 -8.48 5.76
CA ARG A 48 -18.71 -7.08 5.56
C ARG A 48 -17.25 -6.88 5.94
N ILE A 49 -16.46 -6.23 5.07
CA ILE A 49 -15.03 -5.98 5.32
C ILE A 49 -14.83 -5.10 6.55
N LEU A 50 -13.69 -5.28 7.21
CA LEU A 50 -13.19 -4.34 8.19
C LEU A 50 -12.75 -3.04 7.52
N GLY A 51 -12.64 -1.99 8.30
CA GLY A 51 -12.21 -0.68 7.84
C GLY A 51 -10.71 -0.51 7.78
N PHE A 52 -10.32 0.74 7.77
CA PHE A 52 -8.95 1.18 7.97
C PHE A 52 -8.94 2.50 8.75
N ASP A 53 -7.93 2.67 9.57
CA ASP A 53 -7.68 3.90 10.30
C ASP A 53 -6.26 4.38 10.06
N LYS A 54 -5.98 5.64 10.37
CA LYS A 54 -4.62 6.17 10.34
C LYS A 54 -3.73 5.35 11.27
N TYR A 55 -2.57 4.95 10.77
CA TYR A 55 -1.56 4.28 11.59
C TYR A 55 -1.05 5.18 12.71
N ASP A 56 -0.91 6.48 12.40
CA ASP A 56 -0.58 7.55 13.32
C ASP A 56 -1.40 8.80 12.90
N SER A 57 -1.78 9.63 13.85
CA SER A 57 -2.49 10.89 13.59
C SER A 57 -1.63 11.93 12.83
N ASN A 58 -0.31 11.71 12.76
CA ASN A 58 0.64 12.59 12.10
C ASN A 58 0.74 12.30 10.60
N THR A 59 0.98 13.34 9.81
CA THR A 59 1.28 13.19 8.38
C THR A 59 2.75 12.87 8.17
N ILE A 60 3.03 12.06 7.16
CA ILE A 60 4.39 11.83 6.66
C ILE A 60 4.92 13.18 6.15
N PRO A 61 6.11 13.66 6.55
CA PRO A 61 6.64 14.93 6.10
C PRO A 61 6.75 15.05 4.58
N ALA A 62 6.29 16.18 4.02
CA ALA A 62 6.22 16.36 2.56
C ALA A 62 7.52 16.92 1.97
N TYR A 63 8.30 17.65 2.77
CA TYR A 63 9.49 18.38 2.33
C TYR A 63 10.78 17.88 2.98
N GLY A 64 10.81 16.64 3.44
CA GLY A 64 11.95 16.08 4.14
C GLY A 64 12.04 16.55 5.59
N ALA A 65 13.24 16.80 6.05
CA ALA A 65 13.53 17.34 7.38
C ALA A 65 14.19 18.73 7.28
N PRO A 66 13.45 19.76 6.81
CA PRO A 66 14.01 21.10 6.63
C PRO A 66 14.39 21.71 7.98
N VAL A 67 15.43 22.52 7.94
CA VAL A 67 15.94 23.24 9.09
C VAL A 67 16.14 24.73 8.79
N VAL A 68 16.13 25.57 9.80
CA VAL A 68 16.45 26.98 9.66
C VAL A 68 17.89 27.14 9.17
N HIS A 69 18.10 27.95 8.12
CA HIS A 69 19.40 28.24 7.58
C HIS A 69 19.86 29.62 8.03
N GLY A 70 20.77 29.66 8.97
CA GLY A 70 21.27 30.88 9.60
C GLY A 70 20.48 31.33 10.83
N ALA A 71 21.17 32.00 11.74
CA ALA A 71 20.57 32.57 12.95
C ALA A 71 20.03 33.98 12.71
N SER A 72 19.38 34.55 13.71
CA SER A 72 18.93 35.94 13.78
C SER A 72 17.93 36.36 12.69
N GLN A 73 17.17 35.45 12.13
CA GLN A 73 16.09 35.75 11.21
C GLN A 73 14.91 36.41 11.91
N SER A 74 14.29 37.38 11.29
CA SER A 74 13.17 38.13 11.86
C SER A 74 12.24 38.69 10.78
N GLY A 75 11.09 39.23 11.20
CA GLY A 75 10.11 39.75 10.25
C GLY A 75 9.38 38.63 9.51
N THR A 76 9.03 38.85 8.26
CA THR A 76 8.27 37.92 7.42
C THR A 76 9.13 37.02 6.56
N THR A 77 10.44 37.08 6.66
CA THR A 77 11.35 36.25 5.86
C THR A 77 11.92 35.12 6.68
N LEU A 78 11.81 33.90 6.16
CA LEU A 78 12.41 32.69 6.74
C LEU A 78 13.23 31.98 5.67
N ILE A 79 14.51 31.75 5.94
CA ILE A 79 15.40 30.97 5.07
C ILE A 79 15.55 29.60 5.69
N ILE A 80 15.25 28.58 4.92
CA ILE A 80 15.36 27.18 5.33
C ILE A 80 16.32 26.42 4.42
N GLY A 81 17.06 25.50 4.98
CA GLY A 81 17.95 24.57 4.30
C GLY A 81 17.46 23.13 4.44
N ASN A 82 18.20 22.21 3.81
CA ASN A 82 17.85 20.79 3.81
C ASN A 82 16.44 20.51 3.28
N ILE A 83 16.04 21.18 2.22
CA ILE A 83 14.73 21.03 1.59
C ILE A 83 14.89 20.48 0.18
N HIS A 84 14.17 19.42 -0.15
CA HIS A 84 14.36 18.67 -1.38
C HIS A 84 13.33 18.99 -2.46
N LYS A 85 12.34 19.79 -2.16
CA LYS A 85 11.29 20.21 -3.11
C LYS A 85 10.85 21.63 -2.81
N THR A 86 10.45 22.36 -3.85
CA THR A 86 9.92 23.71 -3.73
C THR A 86 8.65 23.72 -2.87
N PRO A 87 8.63 24.48 -1.75
CA PRO A 87 7.40 24.76 -1.01
C PRO A 87 6.42 25.57 -1.83
N GLU A 88 5.16 25.56 -1.44
CA GLU A 88 4.11 26.26 -2.17
C GLU A 88 3.45 27.36 -1.33
N ALA A 89 2.94 28.38 -2.01
CA ALA A 89 2.16 29.44 -1.36
C ALA A 89 0.90 28.83 -0.72
N GLY A 90 0.61 29.22 0.51
CA GLY A 90 -0.49 28.66 1.30
C GLY A 90 -0.10 27.48 2.19
N ASP A 91 1.08 26.89 2.01
CA ASP A 91 1.59 25.90 2.97
C ASP A 91 1.79 26.53 4.34
N THR A 92 1.50 25.76 5.39
CA THR A 92 1.70 26.20 6.76
C THR A 92 2.81 25.42 7.43
N LEU A 93 3.56 26.11 8.28
CA LEU A 93 4.71 25.53 8.97
C LEU A 93 4.86 26.05 10.41
N THR A 94 5.55 25.27 11.22
CA THR A 94 6.04 25.64 12.55
C THR A 94 7.55 25.56 12.59
N VAL A 95 8.18 26.33 13.47
CA VAL A 95 9.63 26.34 13.67
C VAL A 95 9.94 25.99 15.12
N ALA A 96 10.82 25.03 15.34
CA ALA A 96 11.19 24.61 16.71
C ALA A 96 11.78 25.80 17.49
N GLY A 97 11.30 26.01 18.71
CA GLY A 97 11.70 27.12 19.57
C GLY A 97 11.03 28.46 19.24
N VAL A 98 10.18 28.54 18.21
CA VAL A 98 9.40 29.74 17.86
C VAL A 98 7.92 29.43 17.96
N THR A 99 7.19 30.21 18.74
CA THR A 99 5.73 30.02 18.90
C THR A 99 4.96 30.49 17.68
N GLY A 100 3.92 29.74 17.30
CA GLY A 100 3.01 30.09 16.21
C GLY A 100 3.11 29.18 15.00
N THR A 101 2.08 29.26 14.16
CA THR A 101 2.01 28.62 12.85
C THR A 101 2.08 29.72 11.80
N TYR A 102 2.89 29.52 10.77
CA TYR A 102 3.18 30.50 9.74
C TYR A 102 2.70 29.99 8.40
N THR A 103 2.11 30.86 7.59
CA THR A 103 1.64 30.55 6.24
C THR A 103 2.55 31.24 5.22
N ILE A 104 2.90 30.53 4.15
CA ILE A 104 3.68 31.08 3.04
C ILE A 104 2.79 31.99 2.20
N ALA A 105 3.23 33.21 1.97
CA ALA A 105 2.52 34.22 1.18
C ALA A 105 2.47 33.84 -0.30
N SER A 106 1.49 34.41 -1.04
CA SER A 106 1.40 34.27 -2.50
C SER A 106 2.65 34.82 -3.16
N GLY A 107 3.30 34.05 -4.05
CA GLY A 107 4.56 34.39 -4.66
C GLY A 107 5.76 34.46 -3.70
N GLY A 108 5.58 34.00 -2.46
CA GLY A 108 6.58 34.11 -1.38
C GLY A 108 7.60 33.01 -1.32
N VAL A 109 7.94 32.33 -2.42
CA VAL A 109 8.94 31.25 -2.42
C VAL A 109 10.02 31.51 -3.46
N SER A 110 11.26 31.49 -3.02
CA SER A 110 12.45 31.40 -3.89
C SER A 110 13.21 30.13 -3.50
N TYR A 111 13.30 29.15 -4.40
CA TYR A 111 13.89 27.83 -4.15
C TYR A 111 15.16 27.65 -5.00
N ASP A 112 16.23 27.28 -4.33
CA ASP A 112 17.51 26.88 -4.91
C ASP A 112 17.68 25.38 -4.77
N ALA A 113 17.42 24.65 -5.84
CA ALA A 113 17.50 23.19 -5.86
C ALA A 113 18.95 22.68 -5.69
N THR A 114 19.95 23.42 -6.19
CA THR A 114 21.37 23.03 -6.09
C THR A 114 21.86 23.07 -4.65
N ASN A 115 21.46 24.11 -3.93
CA ASN A 115 21.88 24.29 -2.54
C ASN A 115 20.84 23.79 -1.52
N ARG A 116 19.73 23.20 -2.01
CA ARG A 116 18.62 22.69 -1.18
C ARG A 116 18.14 23.69 -0.14
N ARG A 117 17.91 24.90 -0.61
CA ARG A 117 17.54 26.04 0.21
C ARG A 117 16.32 26.75 -0.35
N ALA A 118 15.44 27.18 0.55
CA ALA A 118 14.32 28.04 0.18
C ALA A 118 14.30 29.29 1.03
N THR A 119 14.04 30.45 0.37
CA THR A 119 13.66 31.68 1.05
C THR A 119 12.16 31.82 0.97
N LEU A 120 11.51 31.87 2.13
CA LEU A 120 10.06 31.93 2.30
C LEU A 120 9.66 33.31 2.77
N THR A 121 8.67 33.91 2.12
CA THR A 121 7.96 35.09 2.64
C THR A 121 6.69 34.62 3.32
N LEU A 122 6.53 34.92 4.59
CA LEU A 122 5.42 34.54 5.42
C LEU A 122 4.33 35.62 5.42
N THR A 123 3.08 35.25 5.64
CA THR A 123 1.95 36.18 5.77
C THR A 123 1.97 36.97 7.09
N GLY A 124 2.74 36.52 8.07
CA GLY A 124 2.94 37.16 9.37
C GLY A 124 4.39 37.09 9.81
N SER A 125 4.80 38.03 10.66
CA SER A 125 6.16 38.09 11.19
C SER A 125 6.42 36.94 12.17
N LEU A 126 7.67 36.47 12.21
CA LEU A 126 8.14 35.51 13.21
C LEU A 126 8.01 36.12 14.62
N ASN A 127 7.45 35.36 15.56
CA ASN A 127 7.25 35.82 16.94
C ASN A 127 8.57 35.93 17.74
N SER A 128 9.58 35.21 17.32
CA SER A 128 10.95 35.32 17.84
C SER A 128 11.94 34.85 16.76
N SER A 129 13.21 35.20 16.94
CA SER A 129 14.28 34.76 16.04
C SER A 129 14.56 33.26 16.23
N PRO A 130 14.45 32.43 15.18
CA PRO A 130 14.79 31.02 15.27
C PRO A 130 16.29 30.81 15.42
N ALA A 131 16.65 29.73 16.10
CA ALA A 131 18.04 29.27 16.13
C ALA A 131 18.42 28.65 14.77
N ASN A 132 19.70 28.75 14.39
CA ASN A 132 20.20 28.01 13.24
C ASN A 132 20.00 26.50 13.42
N ALA A 133 19.70 25.81 12.33
CA ALA A 133 19.38 24.38 12.32
C ALA A 133 18.19 23.96 13.20
N ALA A 134 17.35 24.91 13.65
CA ALA A 134 16.07 24.57 14.27
C ALA A 134 15.18 23.83 13.28
N ALA A 135 14.52 22.76 13.70
CA ALA A 135 13.64 21.99 12.83
C ALA A 135 12.45 22.83 12.34
N VAL A 136 12.12 22.70 11.08
CA VAL A 136 10.94 23.28 10.45
C VAL A 136 9.98 22.16 10.08
N THR A 137 8.75 22.23 10.56
CA THR A 137 7.73 21.21 10.29
C THR A 137 6.59 21.84 9.48
N PHE A 138 6.34 21.31 8.29
CA PHE A 138 5.17 21.70 7.50
C PHE A 138 3.94 20.98 8.06
N THR A 139 2.95 21.74 8.52
CA THR A 139 1.73 21.22 9.18
C THR A 139 0.58 21.01 8.21
N THR A 140 0.51 21.83 7.15
CA THR A 140 -0.45 21.67 6.04
C THR A 140 0.26 22.00 4.74
N THR A 141 0.02 21.21 3.71
CA THR A 141 0.55 21.42 2.36
C THR A 141 -0.59 21.58 1.37
N THR A 142 -0.47 22.57 0.46
CA THR A 142 -1.47 22.84 -0.58
C THR A 142 -1.42 21.83 -1.71
N THR A 143 -0.24 21.26 -1.97
CA THR A 143 -0.06 20.22 -2.99
C THR A 143 -0.11 18.81 -2.36
N ASN A 144 -0.84 17.93 -3.02
CA ASN A 144 -0.88 16.52 -2.66
C ASN A 144 0.42 15.81 -3.10
N HIS A 145 1.38 15.73 -2.21
CA HIS A 145 2.60 14.97 -2.41
C HIS A 145 2.35 13.49 -2.14
N LYS A 146 2.39 12.68 -3.18
CA LYS A 146 2.17 11.23 -3.06
C LYS A 146 3.23 10.58 -2.18
N THR A 147 2.80 9.65 -1.35
CA THR A 147 3.68 8.67 -0.75
C THR A 147 3.99 7.62 -1.80
N THR A 148 5.26 7.45 -2.14
CA THR A 148 5.72 6.61 -3.26
C THR A 148 6.32 5.29 -2.82
N GLY A 149 6.44 5.05 -1.52
CA GLY A 149 6.91 3.79 -0.97
C GLY A 149 6.42 3.54 0.43
N VAL A 150 6.10 2.30 0.72
CA VAL A 150 5.76 1.78 2.04
C VAL A 150 6.39 0.40 2.17
N ALA A 151 7.11 0.14 3.24
CA ALA A 151 7.67 -1.15 3.55
C ALA A 151 7.57 -1.43 5.05
N VAL A 152 6.95 -2.53 5.43
CA VAL A 152 6.97 -3.00 6.83
C VAL A 152 8.31 -3.67 7.07
N PHE A 153 9.05 -3.23 8.07
CA PHE A 153 10.35 -3.79 8.44
C PHE A 153 10.46 -3.93 9.95
N ASN A 154 10.52 -5.16 10.42
CA ASN A 154 10.39 -5.51 11.84
C ASN A 154 9.14 -4.85 12.43
N ASP A 155 9.26 -4.10 13.52
CA ASP A 155 8.15 -3.42 14.20
C ASP A 155 7.91 -1.98 13.70
N THR A 156 8.55 -1.59 12.59
CA THR A 156 8.44 -0.24 12.03
C THR A 156 7.96 -0.27 10.58
N VAL A 157 7.42 0.85 10.12
CA VAL A 157 7.06 1.03 8.72
C VAL A 157 7.97 2.10 8.12
N ILE A 158 8.67 1.75 7.05
CA ILE A 158 9.46 2.67 6.26
C ILE A 158 8.54 3.28 5.21
N VAL A 159 8.56 4.59 5.07
CA VAL A 159 7.75 5.32 4.08
C VAL A 159 8.62 6.26 3.27
N GLN A 160 8.34 6.35 1.97
CA GLN A 160 8.96 7.34 1.09
C GLN A 160 7.92 8.38 0.67
N ARG A 161 8.22 9.64 0.92
CA ARG A 161 7.44 10.75 0.40
C ARG A 161 8.35 11.76 -0.27
N ASN A 162 8.08 12.04 -1.55
CA ASN A 162 9.01 12.79 -2.42
C ASN A 162 10.39 12.11 -2.50
N PHE A 163 11.43 12.77 -1.99
CA PHE A 163 12.82 12.30 -2.04
C PHE A 163 13.27 11.66 -0.73
N ASP A 164 12.46 11.76 0.31
CA ASP A 164 12.86 11.48 1.67
C ASP A 164 12.25 10.17 2.17
N LEU A 165 13.04 9.47 2.96
CA LEU A 165 12.68 8.24 3.62
C LEU A 165 12.52 8.49 5.12
N PHE A 166 11.43 7.96 5.65
CA PHE A 166 11.13 8.04 7.07
C PHE A 166 10.81 6.66 7.60
N LYS A 167 11.01 6.47 8.89
CA LYS A 167 10.44 5.33 9.64
C LYS A 167 9.44 5.84 10.66
N THR A 168 8.43 5.03 10.95
CA THR A 168 7.52 5.30 12.06
C THR A 168 8.27 5.31 13.38
N ALA A 169 7.89 6.23 14.27
CA ALA A 169 8.36 6.31 15.65
C ALA A 169 7.17 6.05 16.58
N GLY A 170 7.35 6.15 17.89
CA GLY A 170 6.23 6.01 18.85
C GLY A 170 5.11 7.05 18.62
N SER A 171 5.44 8.20 18.03
CA SER A 171 4.51 9.18 17.48
C SER A 171 5.23 9.93 16.37
N GLY A 172 4.61 9.98 15.18
CA GLY A 172 5.17 10.63 13.98
C GLY A 172 6.27 9.82 13.28
N TYR A 173 7.19 10.52 12.64
CA TYR A 173 8.14 9.94 11.70
C TYR A 173 9.56 10.43 11.96
N THR A 174 10.53 9.53 11.89
CA THR A 174 11.96 9.84 11.96
C THR A 174 12.56 9.77 10.56
N HIS A 175 13.27 10.80 10.15
CA HIS A 175 14.01 10.84 8.89
C HIS A 175 15.18 9.85 8.93
N ILE A 176 15.32 8.97 7.93
CA ILE A 176 16.31 7.88 7.93
C ILE A 176 17.38 7.99 6.86
N ASN A 177 17.17 8.70 5.75
CA ASN A 177 18.21 8.85 4.72
C ASN A 177 19.23 9.93 5.11
N VAL A 178 19.85 9.73 6.24
CA VAL A 178 20.96 10.51 6.77
C VAL A 178 22.25 9.72 6.55
N PRO A 179 23.27 10.26 5.89
CA PRO A 179 24.48 9.52 5.63
C PRO A 179 25.27 9.27 6.93
N ASN A 180 25.85 8.08 7.01
CA ASN A 180 26.75 7.75 8.10
C ASN A 180 28.20 7.77 7.59
N TYR A 181 28.89 8.87 7.85
CA TYR A 181 30.29 9.04 7.49
C TYR A 181 31.24 8.92 8.68
N GLY A 182 30.78 8.34 9.79
CA GLY A 182 31.52 8.25 11.04
C GLY A 182 31.39 9.50 11.92
N THR A 183 32.28 9.61 12.89
CA THR A 183 32.33 10.81 13.77
C THR A 183 33.19 11.89 13.10
N VAL A 184 32.61 12.57 12.13
CA VAL A 184 33.33 13.52 11.26
C VAL A 184 33.67 14.80 12.05
N LEU A 185 34.90 15.24 11.89
CA LEU A 185 35.45 16.44 12.55
C LEU A 185 36.06 17.39 11.52
N VAL A 186 36.18 18.64 11.89
CA VAL A 186 36.94 19.64 11.13
C VAL A 186 38.43 19.34 11.25
N ASN A 187 39.14 19.24 10.15
CA ASN A 187 40.57 18.97 10.12
C ASN A 187 41.36 20.29 9.98
N GLY A 188 41.82 20.82 11.08
CA GLY A 188 42.62 22.06 11.15
C GLY A 188 41.77 23.34 11.31
N ALA A 189 42.35 24.27 12.05
CA ALA A 189 41.76 25.59 12.27
C ALA A 189 41.98 26.55 11.08
N SER A 190 41.38 27.76 11.16
CA SER A 190 41.57 28.87 10.20
C SER A 190 41.09 28.59 8.77
N GLN A 191 40.12 27.68 8.60
CA GLN A 191 39.54 27.42 7.31
C GLN A 191 38.52 28.50 6.91
N THR A 192 38.49 28.85 5.62
CA THR A 192 37.60 29.88 5.06
C THR A 192 37.21 29.53 3.62
N GLY A 193 36.22 30.21 3.08
CA GLY A 193 35.80 30.04 1.70
C GLY A 193 34.83 28.91 1.48
N THR A 194 34.85 28.31 0.28
CA THR A 194 33.90 27.30 -0.19
C THR A 194 34.46 25.86 -0.14
N SER A 195 35.45 25.62 0.70
CA SER A 195 35.99 24.28 0.95
C SER A 195 36.17 24.06 2.44
N LEU A 196 35.99 22.83 2.89
CA LEU A 196 36.16 22.42 4.27
C LEU A 196 36.96 21.11 4.33
N ALA A 197 38.10 21.14 4.99
CA ALA A 197 38.85 19.95 5.30
C ALA A 197 38.17 19.21 6.48
N MET A 198 37.91 17.96 6.29
CA MET A 198 37.28 17.06 7.25
C MET A 198 38.19 15.85 7.50
N ASP A 199 38.09 15.29 8.69
CA ASP A 199 38.76 14.03 9.06
C ASP A 199 37.78 13.07 9.75
N ALA A 200 38.31 11.88 10.13
CA ALA A 200 37.54 10.78 10.69
C ALA A 200 36.40 10.28 9.79
N LEU A 201 36.50 10.51 8.48
CA LEU A 201 35.55 10.05 7.48
C LEU A 201 35.74 8.54 7.22
N THR A 202 34.66 7.78 7.30
CA THR A 202 34.60 6.35 6.95
C THR A 202 34.19 6.10 5.49
N ALA A 203 33.58 7.11 4.84
CA ALA A 203 33.19 7.10 3.43
C ALA A 203 33.20 8.52 2.87
N ALA A 204 33.18 8.64 1.53
CA ALA A 204 33.25 9.93 0.85
C ALA A 204 31.90 10.65 0.83
N PRO A 205 31.81 11.90 1.33
CA PRO A 205 30.65 12.75 1.15
C PRO A 205 30.31 12.97 -0.32
N GLN A 206 29.01 13.01 -0.62
CA GLN A 206 28.49 13.10 -1.99
C GLN A 206 27.87 14.47 -2.28
N ALA A 207 27.90 14.88 -3.54
CA ALA A 207 27.22 16.09 -3.97
C ALA A 207 25.75 16.08 -3.55
N GLY A 208 25.34 17.19 -2.91
CA GLY A 208 23.98 17.34 -2.40
C GLY A 208 23.76 16.86 -0.97
N ASP A 209 24.73 16.27 -0.30
CA ASP A 209 24.67 16.04 1.14
C ASP A 209 24.61 17.35 1.89
N VAL A 210 23.83 17.37 2.95
CA VAL A 210 23.63 18.57 3.77
C VAL A 210 24.14 18.34 5.18
N PHE A 211 24.88 19.29 5.71
CA PHE A 211 25.48 19.17 7.04
C PHE A 211 25.55 20.52 7.78
N LYS A 212 25.84 20.46 9.06
CA LYS A 212 26.16 21.61 9.93
C LYS A 212 27.49 21.38 10.63
N VAL A 213 28.13 22.47 10.98
CA VAL A 213 29.37 22.49 11.76
C VAL A 213 29.10 23.09 13.13
N ALA A 214 29.58 22.46 14.18
CA ALA A 214 29.41 22.96 15.54
C ALA A 214 30.04 24.37 15.70
N GLY A 215 29.29 25.29 16.31
CA GLY A 215 29.72 26.67 16.51
C GLY A 215 29.56 27.60 15.30
N ILE A 216 29.02 27.13 14.16
CA ILE A 216 28.75 27.98 12.98
C ILE A 216 27.24 28.01 12.68
N ASP A 217 26.71 29.22 12.48
CA ASP A 217 25.28 29.46 12.29
C ASP A 217 24.83 29.38 10.82
N LEU A 218 25.35 28.37 10.07
CA LEU A 218 24.87 28.06 8.72
C LEU A 218 24.76 26.55 8.52
N VAL A 219 23.94 26.18 7.55
CA VAL A 219 23.83 24.82 7.03
C VAL A 219 24.49 24.78 5.65
N TYR A 220 25.30 23.79 5.41
CA TYR A 220 26.14 23.68 4.22
C TYR A 220 25.68 22.52 3.35
N THR A 221 25.82 22.68 2.04
CA THR A 221 25.56 21.63 1.03
C THR A 221 26.88 21.29 0.34
N VAL A 222 27.18 19.99 0.22
CA VAL A 222 28.30 19.48 -0.56
C VAL A 222 28.00 19.71 -2.05
N THR A 223 28.91 20.34 -2.78
CA THR A 223 28.69 20.74 -4.19
C THR A 223 29.32 19.80 -5.20
N ALA A 224 30.25 18.94 -4.80
CA ALA A 224 30.89 17.93 -5.63
C ALA A 224 31.23 16.69 -4.79
N ASP A 225 31.26 15.52 -5.44
CA ASP A 225 31.65 14.28 -4.79
C ASP A 225 33.08 14.41 -4.25
N ALA A 226 33.27 14.03 -3.00
CA ALA A 226 34.55 14.09 -2.33
C ALA A 226 35.36 12.81 -2.55
N THR A 227 36.66 12.90 -2.35
CA THR A 227 37.57 11.74 -2.32
C THR A 227 38.21 11.65 -0.95
N VAL A 228 38.07 10.50 -0.29
CA VAL A 228 38.66 10.26 1.04
C VAL A 228 39.98 9.56 0.90
N SER A 229 41.00 10.07 1.58
CA SER A 229 42.32 9.44 1.70
C SER A 229 42.74 9.41 3.17
N SER A 230 43.06 8.23 3.70
CA SER A 230 43.42 8.05 5.12
C SER A 230 42.45 8.66 6.13
N GLY A 231 41.14 8.61 5.81
CA GLY A 231 40.06 9.17 6.65
C GLY A 231 39.88 10.69 6.55
N GLY A 232 40.69 11.37 5.72
CA GLY A 232 40.55 12.82 5.49
C GLY A 232 40.09 13.17 4.08
N SER A 233 39.42 14.32 3.94
CA SER A 233 39.00 14.87 2.66
C SER A 233 38.85 16.39 2.73
N THR A 234 39.07 17.06 1.59
CA THR A 234 38.67 18.48 1.42
C THR A 234 37.38 18.50 0.59
N VAL A 235 36.31 18.92 1.20
CA VAL A 235 34.96 18.89 0.62
C VAL A 235 34.59 20.29 0.10
N SER A 236 34.10 20.36 -1.14
CA SER A 236 33.56 21.59 -1.72
C SER A 236 32.17 21.85 -1.16
N ILE A 237 31.93 23.08 -0.67
CA ILE A 237 30.70 23.42 0.06
C ILE A 237 30.05 24.72 -0.45
N ASN A 238 28.76 24.86 -0.23
CA ASN A 238 28.01 26.10 -0.40
C ASN A 238 26.98 26.27 0.73
N PRO A 239 26.86 27.47 1.33
CA PRO A 239 27.61 28.70 1.09
C PRO A 239 29.07 28.62 1.53
N ALA A 240 29.84 29.67 1.32
CA ALA A 240 31.14 29.82 1.94
C ALA A 240 31.01 29.80 3.47
N LEU A 241 32.06 29.35 4.16
CA LEU A 241 32.09 29.33 5.62
C LEU A 241 31.80 30.74 6.18
N ALA A 242 30.80 30.82 7.04
CA ALA A 242 30.39 32.08 7.67
C ALA A 242 31.45 32.60 8.66
N SER A 243 32.19 31.68 9.27
CA SER A 243 33.33 31.95 10.14
C SER A 243 34.26 30.74 10.09
N SER A 244 35.51 30.94 10.52
CA SER A 244 36.45 29.84 10.64
C SER A 244 36.02 28.86 11.74
N PRO A 245 35.81 27.55 11.40
CA PRO A 245 35.51 26.55 12.41
C PRO A 245 36.74 26.32 13.31
N ALA A 246 36.48 25.90 14.52
CA ALA A 246 37.53 25.39 15.38
C ALA A 246 38.04 24.03 14.85
N ASP A 247 39.31 23.76 15.07
CA ASP A 247 39.85 22.42 14.84
C ASP A 247 39.11 21.38 15.70
N ASN A 248 38.83 20.20 15.13
CA ASN A 248 38.03 19.16 15.75
C ASN A 248 36.57 19.54 16.08
N ALA A 249 36.03 20.63 15.50
CA ALA A 249 34.62 20.92 15.63
C ALA A 249 33.78 19.80 14.97
N ALA A 250 32.74 19.34 15.66
CA ALA A 250 31.91 18.24 15.17
C ALA A 250 31.12 18.66 13.92
N ILE A 251 31.11 17.78 12.93
CA ILE A 251 30.31 17.90 11.71
C ILE A 251 29.17 16.90 11.78
N THR A 252 27.92 17.39 11.64
CA THR A 252 26.72 16.55 11.69
C THR A 252 26.02 16.61 10.34
N PHE A 253 25.95 15.49 9.63
CA PHE A 253 25.16 15.38 8.41
C PHE A 253 23.68 15.31 8.75
N LEU A 254 22.84 15.95 7.92
CA LEU A 254 21.38 16.10 8.11
C LEU A 254 20.60 15.27 7.11
N SER A 255 21.07 15.12 5.88
CA SER A 255 20.49 14.26 4.85
C SER A 255 21.45 13.99 3.72
N THR A 256 21.18 12.93 2.97
CA THR A 256 21.85 12.61 1.72
C THR A 256 20.99 12.95 0.51
N SER A 257 21.61 13.06 -0.68
CA SER A 257 20.94 13.30 -1.93
C SER A 257 20.20 12.05 -2.42
N ARG A 258 18.89 12.18 -2.69
CA ARG A 258 18.16 11.29 -3.58
C ARG A 258 17.68 12.07 -4.80
N VAL A 259 17.66 11.42 -5.97
CA VAL A 259 17.46 12.12 -7.25
C VAL A 259 15.99 12.24 -7.64
N SER A 260 15.14 11.32 -7.22
CA SER A 260 13.76 11.23 -7.70
C SER A 260 12.81 10.65 -6.66
N ALA A 261 11.54 11.01 -6.80
CA ALA A 261 10.40 10.46 -6.04
C ALA A 261 9.66 9.36 -6.82
N ASN A 262 10.37 8.44 -7.43
CA ASN A 262 9.79 7.27 -8.09
C ASN A 262 9.29 6.24 -7.06
N ARG A 263 8.63 5.20 -7.56
CA ARG A 263 8.11 4.11 -6.75
C ARG A 263 9.24 3.39 -6.02
N LEU A 264 9.18 3.37 -4.68
CA LEU A 264 10.10 2.57 -3.86
C LEU A 264 9.69 1.11 -3.91
N ARG A 265 10.65 0.26 -4.21
CA ARG A 265 10.55 -1.20 -4.09
C ARG A 265 11.66 -1.72 -3.23
N PHE A 266 11.50 -2.90 -2.67
CA PHE A 266 12.42 -3.40 -1.67
C PHE A 266 12.43 -4.92 -1.60
N THR A 267 13.50 -5.46 -0.98
CA THR A 267 13.54 -6.84 -0.53
C THR A 267 14.12 -6.91 0.88
N ARG A 268 13.53 -7.74 1.70
CA ARG A 268 14.02 -8.07 3.04
C ARG A 268 15.00 -9.24 2.92
N TYR A 269 16.08 -9.18 3.64
CA TYR A 269 17.08 -10.26 3.67
C TYR A 269 17.80 -10.29 5.00
N ASN A 270 18.37 -11.48 5.32
CA ASN A 270 19.17 -11.67 6.50
C ASN A 270 20.46 -12.38 6.08
N PHE A 271 21.54 -11.61 5.99
CA PHE A 271 22.88 -12.15 5.79
C PHE A 271 23.64 -12.07 7.11
N ASN A 272 24.23 -13.19 7.51
CA ASN A 272 25.01 -13.29 8.73
C ASN A 272 24.26 -12.94 10.04
N GLY A 273 22.96 -13.22 10.09
CA GLY A 273 22.14 -13.03 11.29
C GLY A 273 21.66 -11.61 11.56
N THR A 274 21.84 -10.68 10.61
CA THR A 274 21.33 -9.30 10.70
C THR A 274 20.24 -9.07 9.68
N ASP A 275 19.04 -8.69 10.15
CA ASP A 275 17.94 -8.32 9.27
C ASP A 275 18.22 -6.97 8.62
N LYS A 276 18.08 -6.93 7.32
CA LYS A 276 18.25 -5.73 6.50
C LYS A 276 17.17 -5.64 5.43
N ILE A 277 16.95 -4.45 4.94
CA ILE A 277 16.09 -4.19 3.78
C ILE A 277 16.90 -3.43 2.73
N MET A 278 16.88 -3.95 1.51
CA MET A 278 17.44 -3.29 0.33
C MET A 278 16.33 -2.47 -0.33
N LEU A 279 16.60 -1.21 -0.63
CA LEU A 279 15.67 -0.22 -1.17
C LEU A 279 16.14 0.24 -2.56
N VAL A 280 15.24 0.22 -3.54
CA VAL A 280 15.45 0.73 -4.91
C VAL A 280 14.25 1.57 -5.34
N ASP A 281 14.48 2.60 -6.16
CA ASP A 281 13.41 3.52 -6.63
C ASP A 281 13.45 3.83 -8.13
N GLY A 282 14.31 3.14 -8.89
CA GLY A 282 14.44 3.35 -10.33
C GLY A 282 15.16 4.64 -10.73
N ALA A 283 15.70 5.41 -9.79
CA ALA A 283 16.38 6.68 -10.08
C ALA A 283 17.63 6.90 -9.23
N SER A 284 17.57 6.61 -7.94
CA SER A 284 18.69 6.76 -7.01
C SER A 284 19.57 5.52 -6.97
N VAL A 285 20.75 5.64 -6.35
CA VAL A 285 21.52 4.47 -5.97
C VAL A 285 20.73 3.60 -4.98
N PRO A 286 20.79 2.27 -5.05
CA PRO A 286 20.22 1.41 -4.04
C PRO A 286 20.72 1.75 -2.64
N ALA A 287 19.92 1.47 -1.63
CA ALA A 287 20.30 1.73 -0.26
C ALA A 287 19.91 0.58 0.66
N ILE A 288 20.70 0.37 1.68
CA ILE A 288 20.50 -0.60 2.74
C ILE A 288 20.03 0.12 3.99
N PHE A 289 19.04 -0.46 4.67
CA PHE A 289 18.65 -0.02 5.99
C PHE A 289 18.55 -1.23 6.93
N ASP A 290 19.20 -1.14 8.09
CA ASP A 290 19.26 -2.21 9.10
C ASP A 290 18.34 -1.97 10.31
N GLY A 291 17.42 -0.99 10.21
CA GLY A 291 16.57 -0.53 11.31
C GLY A 291 17.12 0.70 12.03
N THR A 292 18.41 0.96 11.90
CA THR A 292 19.11 2.08 12.56
C THR A 292 19.88 2.94 11.58
N THR A 293 20.70 2.30 10.74
CA THR A 293 21.64 2.98 9.83
C THR A 293 21.16 2.86 8.38
N PHE A 294 21.13 3.99 7.69
CA PHE A 294 20.91 4.07 6.25
C PHE A 294 22.25 4.14 5.53
N THR A 295 22.50 3.22 4.59
CA THR A 295 23.72 3.17 3.80
C THR A 295 23.40 3.16 2.31
N ALA A 296 23.74 4.24 1.61
CA ALA A 296 23.62 4.30 0.15
C ALA A 296 24.77 3.53 -0.50
N LEU A 297 24.48 2.72 -1.53
CA LEU A 297 25.49 1.93 -2.27
C LEU A 297 26.17 2.78 -3.34
N ASN A 298 26.91 3.80 -2.93
CA ASN A 298 27.57 4.74 -3.84
C ASN A 298 28.66 4.07 -4.71
N THR A 299 29.14 2.89 -4.33
CA THR A 299 30.10 2.09 -5.09
C THR A 299 29.44 1.07 -6.03
N ALA A 300 28.10 1.04 -6.09
CA ALA A 300 27.39 0.13 -6.98
C ALA A 300 27.71 0.43 -8.46
N PRO A 301 27.83 -0.60 -9.31
CA PRO A 301 28.08 -0.43 -10.73
C PRO A 301 26.89 0.29 -11.42
N SER A 302 27.16 0.90 -12.56
CA SER A 302 26.14 1.66 -13.34
C SER A 302 24.89 0.83 -13.65
N ASP A 303 25.02 -0.48 -13.77
CA ASP A 303 23.95 -1.41 -14.08
C ASP A 303 23.01 -1.65 -12.88
N VAL A 304 23.43 -1.28 -11.68
CA VAL A 304 22.66 -1.38 -10.44
C VAL A 304 22.10 -0.02 -10.01
N VAL A 305 22.84 1.07 -10.31
CA VAL A 305 22.33 2.44 -10.11
C VAL A 305 21.04 2.62 -10.89
N SER A 306 20.00 3.14 -10.25
CA SER A 306 18.64 3.30 -10.81
C SER A 306 17.92 1.96 -11.08
N ALA A 307 18.24 0.90 -10.34
CA ALA A 307 17.48 -0.34 -10.38
C ALA A 307 16.01 -0.11 -10.01
N THR A 308 15.12 -0.74 -10.74
CA THR A 308 13.66 -0.61 -10.55
C THR A 308 13.09 -1.67 -9.61
N HIS A 309 13.72 -2.85 -9.55
CA HIS A 309 13.31 -3.97 -8.70
C HIS A 309 14.53 -4.62 -8.06
N THR A 310 14.32 -5.20 -6.89
CA THR A 310 15.33 -5.98 -6.18
C THR A 310 14.67 -7.16 -5.48
N ILE A 311 15.39 -8.27 -5.41
CA ILE A 311 14.94 -9.48 -4.72
C ILE A 311 16.11 -10.27 -4.18
N ASN A 312 15.90 -10.95 -3.04
CA ASN A 312 16.87 -11.91 -2.50
C ASN A 312 16.54 -13.33 -3.01
N PHE A 313 17.52 -13.96 -3.64
CA PHE A 313 17.40 -15.33 -4.09
C PHE A 313 18.72 -16.08 -3.83
N LYS A 314 18.63 -17.24 -3.13
CA LYS A 314 19.81 -18.08 -2.77
C LYS A 314 20.94 -17.26 -2.11
N ASN A 315 20.58 -16.41 -1.14
CA ASN A 315 21.51 -15.52 -0.42
C ASN A 315 22.32 -14.57 -1.33
N THR A 316 21.74 -14.19 -2.44
CA THR A 316 22.28 -13.28 -3.45
C THR A 316 21.23 -12.22 -3.75
N LEU A 317 21.63 -10.96 -3.77
CA LEU A 317 20.72 -9.86 -4.13
C LEU A 317 20.72 -9.64 -5.64
N PHE A 318 19.55 -9.64 -6.23
CA PHE A 318 19.32 -9.38 -7.64
C PHE A 318 18.72 -7.99 -7.83
N PHE A 319 19.20 -7.26 -8.83
CA PHE A 319 18.78 -5.91 -9.17
C PHE A 319 18.38 -5.87 -10.64
N ALA A 320 17.15 -5.46 -10.92
CA ALA A 320 16.66 -5.32 -12.29
C ALA A 320 16.72 -3.87 -12.76
N LYS A 321 17.27 -3.65 -13.95
CA LYS A 321 17.33 -2.36 -14.63
C LYS A 321 17.11 -2.57 -16.12
N GLY A 322 15.97 -2.05 -16.66
CA GLY A 322 15.59 -2.32 -18.03
C GLY A 322 15.49 -3.82 -18.29
N SER A 323 16.22 -4.34 -19.26
CA SER A 323 16.25 -5.77 -19.63
C SER A 323 17.34 -6.57 -18.92
N ALA A 324 18.14 -5.96 -18.08
CA ALA A 324 19.24 -6.61 -17.39
C ALA A 324 18.92 -6.86 -15.92
N ILE A 325 19.41 -7.99 -15.41
CA ILE A 325 19.39 -8.32 -14.00
C ILE A 325 20.81 -8.57 -13.52
N THR A 326 21.28 -7.74 -12.59
CA THR A 326 22.63 -7.81 -12.01
C THR A 326 22.54 -8.35 -10.59
N PHE A 327 23.46 -9.18 -10.19
CA PHE A 327 23.45 -9.81 -8.87
C PHE A 327 24.79 -9.71 -8.16
N THR A 328 24.74 -9.69 -6.82
CA THR A 328 25.92 -9.63 -5.94
C THR A 328 26.60 -10.98 -5.81
N ALA A 329 27.79 -11.01 -5.23
CA ALA A 329 28.35 -12.23 -4.69
C ALA A 329 27.49 -12.79 -3.54
N VAL A 330 27.59 -14.09 -3.27
CA VAL A 330 26.76 -14.78 -2.26
C VAL A 330 27.07 -14.26 -0.85
N TYR A 331 26.04 -14.08 -0.03
CA TYR A 331 26.13 -13.53 1.34
C TYR A 331 26.73 -12.12 1.45
N THR A 332 26.74 -11.37 0.37
CA THR A 332 27.15 -9.95 0.38
C THR A 332 26.06 -9.05 -0.17
N ASP A 333 26.01 -7.83 0.32
CA ASP A 333 25.08 -6.81 -0.12
C ASP A 333 25.75 -5.65 -0.89
N THR A 334 27.09 -5.67 -0.98
CA THR A 334 27.90 -4.60 -1.59
C THR A 334 28.95 -5.10 -2.60
N ASP A 335 29.18 -6.41 -2.70
CA ASP A 335 30.20 -6.96 -3.60
C ASP A 335 29.63 -7.33 -4.96
N PHE A 336 30.01 -6.56 -5.97
CA PHE A 336 29.66 -6.76 -7.38
C PHE A 336 30.84 -7.27 -8.22
N SER A 337 31.87 -7.81 -7.58
CA SER A 337 33.06 -8.31 -8.28
C SER A 337 32.78 -9.67 -8.95
N ALA A 338 33.01 -9.75 -10.25
CA ALA A 338 32.88 -11.00 -11.01
C ALA A 338 33.84 -12.08 -10.50
N ALA A 339 35.00 -11.70 -9.93
CA ALA A 339 35.95 -12.63 -9.32
C ALA A 339 35.39 -13.36 -8.09
N ASN A 340 34.42 -12.73 -7.40
CA ASN A 340 33.71 -13.28 -6.24
C ASN A 340 32.37 -13.90 -6.62
N GLY A 341 32.04 -13.94 -7.90
CA GLY A 341 30.84 -14.59 -8.45
C GLY A 341 29.66 -13.66 -8.71
N ALA A 342 29.81 -12.35 -8.61
CA ALA A 342 28.78 -11.43 -9.09
C ALA A 342 28.69 -11.45 -10.63
N GLY A 343 27.54 -11.08 -11.17
CA GLY A 343 27.34 -11.09 -12.63
C GLY A 343 26.09 -10.37 -13.08
N THR A 344 25.89 -10.35 -14.41
CA THR A 344 24.72 -9.76 -15.05
C THR A 344 24.17 -10.71 -16.09
N ILE A 345 22.84 -10.88 -16.12
CA ILE A 345 22.10 -11.66 -17.09
C ILE A 345 21.17 -10.72 -17.85
N ASN A 346 21.17 -10.78 -19.19
CA ASN A 346 20.23 -10.03 -20.01
C ASN A 346 19.05 -10.92 -20.38
N VAL A 347 17.83 -10.46 -20.05
CA VAL A 347 16.57 -11.18 -20.29
C VAL A 347 16.03 -10.91 -21.70
N GLY A 348 16.43 -9.78 -22.32
CA GLY A 348 16.04 -9.40 -23.68
C GLY A 348 14.76 -8.57 -23.77
N ALA A 349 14.06 -8.32 -22.65
CA ALA A 349 12.89 -7.47 -22.58
C ALA A 349 12.86 -6.75 -21.22
N ASP A 350 12.23 -5.59 -21.13
CA ASP A 350 12.17 -4.80 -19.91
C ASP A 350 11.45 -5.56 -18.79
N ILE A 351 12.10 -5.61 -17.63
CA ILE A 351 11.64 -6.35 -16.47
C ILE A 351 10.60 -5.50 -15.74
N THR A 352 9.40 -6.06 -15.57
CA THR A 352 8.28 -5.43 -14.86
C THR A 352 8.15 -5.89 -13.42
N GLY A 353 8.71 -7.04 -13.07
CA GLY A 353 8.65 -7.55 -11.70
C GLY A 353 9.49 -8.80 -11.48
N LEU A 354 9.72 -9.09 -10.20
CA LEU A 354 10.49 -10.24 -9.74
C LEU A 354 9.70 -10.97 -8.64
N SER A 355 9.79 -12.30 -8.61
CA SER A 355 9.23 -13.12 -7.53
C SER A 355 10.07 -14.37 -7.32
N VAL A 356 10.27 -14.76 -6.06
CA VAL A 356 10.87 -16.05 -5.74
C VAL A 356 9.75 -16.99 -5.29
N PHE A 357 9.59 -18.09 -5.97
CA PHE A 357 8.60 -19.08 -5.64
C PHE A 357 9.13 -20.51 -5.85
N ARG A 358 8.90 -21.39 -4.87
CA ARG A 358 9.39 -22.78 -4.88
C ARG A 358 10.87 -22.88 -5.25
N GLU A 359 11.70 -22.08 -4.59
CA GLU A 359 13.16 -22.04 -4.79
C GLU A 359 13.62 -21.69 -6.22
N THR A 360 12.80 -21.00 -6.97
CA THR A 360 13.07 -20.52 -8.33
C THR A 360 12.81 -19.04 -8.39
N LEU A 361 13.69 -18.27 -9.02
CA LEU A 361 13.49 -16.85 -9.28
C LEU A 361 12.74 -16.68 -10.60
N PHE A 362 11.56 -16.07 -10.55
CA PHE A 362 10.77 -15.71 -11.73
C PHE A 362 10.97 -14.23 -12.07
N ILE A 363 11.17 -13.97 -13.34
CA ILE A 363 11.38 -12.65 -13.93
C ILE A 363 10.22 -12.40 -14.87
N PHE A 364 9.44 -11.35 -14.55
CA PHE A 364 8.30 -10.95 -15.35
C PHE A 364 8.68 -9.79 -16.27
N THR A 365 8.18 -9.85 -17.50
CA THR A 365 8.20 -8.75 -18.47
C THR A 365 6.77 -8.45 -18.90
N ASN A 366 6.55 -7.46 -19.75
CA ASN A 366 5.19 -7.15 -20.24
C ASN A 366 4.54 -8.31 -21.01
N GLU A 367 5.34 -9.12 -21.72
CA GLU A 367 4.84 -10.15 -22.63
C GLU A 367 5.33 -11.56 -22.30
N SER A 368 6.31 -11.70 -21.41
CA SER A 368 6.96 -12.99 -21.15
C SER A 368 7.25 -13.19 -19.68
N ILE A 369 7.43 -14.43 -19.28
CA ILE A 369 7.92 -14.83 -17.97
C ILE A 369 9.12 -15.76 -18.16
N PHE A 370 10.19 -15.46 -17.47
CA PHE A 370 11.41 -16.28 -17.41
C PHE A 370 11.63 -16.79 -16.01
N ARG A 371 12.46 -17.81 -15.87
CA ARG A 371 12.92 -18.30 -14.58
C ARG A 371 14.43 -18.44 -14.54
N ILE A 372 15.00 -18.16 -13.39
CA ILE A 372 16.37 -18.54 -13.05
C ILE A 372 16.29 -19.70 -12.07
N SER A 373 16.87 -20.81 -12.48
CA SER A 373 17.09 -22.00 -11.66
C SER A 373 18.57 -22.20 -11.39
N GLY A 374 18.91 -22.97 -10.38
CA GLY A 374 20.29 -23.22 -9.96
C GLY A 374 20.45 -23.00 -8.46
N SER A 375 21.51 -23.53 -7.91
CA SER A 375 21.83 -23.43 -6.48
C SER A 375 22.98 -22.45 -6.21
N THR A 376 23.80 -22.20 -7.21
CA THR A 376 24.97 -21.33 -7.15
C THR A 376 25.07 -20.49 -8.42
N ILE A 377 25.83 -19.43 -8.36
CA ILE A 377 26.08 -18.52 -9.49
C ILE A 377 26.64 -19.28 -10.72
N ALA A 378 27.41 -20.34 -10.50
CA ALA A 378 28.01 -21.11 -11.58
C ALA A 378 27.00 -21.95 -12.37
N ASP A 379 25.86 -22.26 -11.79
CA ASP A 379 24.81 -23.09 -12.40
C ASP A 379 23.49 -22.31 -12.62
N PHE A 380 23.48 -21.00 -12.44
CA PHE A 380 22.31 -20.18 -12.77
C PHE A 380 22.00 -20.26 -14.26
N LYS A 381 20.77 -20.68 -14.56
CA LYS A 381 20.28 -20.84 -15.92
C LYS A 381 18.99 -20.06 -16.10
N LEU A 382 18.96 -19.21 -17.14
CA LEU A 382 17.78 -18.49 -17.55
C LEU A 382 17.00 -19.33 -18.58
N ASP A 383 15.78 -19.72 -18.22
CA ASP A 383 14.87 -20.45 -19.10
C ASP A 383 13.55 -19.67 -19.28
N PRO A 384 12.95 -19.65 -20.47
CA PRO A 384 11.60 -19.09 -20.65
C PRO A 384 10.55 -20.03 -20.05
N VAL A 385 9.60 -19.47 -19.32
CA VAL A 385 8.38 -20.16 -18.85
C VAL A 385 7.28 -20.00 -19.90
N THR A 386 7.04 -18.76 -20.33
CA THR A 386 6.11 -18.41 -21.40
C THR A 386 6.59 -17.17 -22.14
N ARG A 387 6.21 -17.05 -23.42
CA ARG A 387 6.56 -15.90 -24.27
C ARG A 387 5.37 -15.06 -24.69
N ASP A 388 4.16 -15.46 -24.28
CA ASP A 388 2.91 -14.84 -24.71
C ASP A 388 2.07 -14.31 -23.53
N ILE A 389 2.56 -14.49 -22.31
CA ILE A 389 1.91 -14.05 -21.08
C ILE A 389 2.94 -13.34 -20.22
N GLY A 390 2.70 -12.07 -19.91
CA GLY A 390 3.54 -11.26 -19.04
C GLY A 390 2.74 -10.62 -17.91
N CYS A 391 3.43 -9.81 -17.12
CA CYS A 391 2.87 -9.02 -16.03
C CYS A 391 2.95 -7.54 -16.38
N ILE A 392 1.80 -6.86 -16.41
CA ILE A 392 1.73 -5.43 -16.76
C ILE A 392 2.06 -4.49 -15.60
N GLU A 393 2.02 -5.00 -14.36
CA GLU A 393 2.34 -4.22 -13.15
C GLU A 393 3.01 -5.10 -12.09
N GLY A 394 4.30 -4.86 -11.84
CA GLY A 394 5.10 -5.65 -10.92
C GLY A 394 4.60 -5.61 -9.46
N ASP A 395 4.01 -4.50 -9.05
CA ASP A 395 3.46 -4.37 -7.69
C ASP A 395 2.14 -5.14 -7.48
N SER A 396 1.67 -5.85 -8.50
CA SER A 396 0.57 -6.81 -8.41
C SER A 396 1.01 -8.24 -8.08
N ILE A 397 2.31 -8.52 -8.14
CA ILE A 397 2.84 -9.88 -7.95
C ILE A 397 2.88 -10.20 -6.46
N GLN A 398 2.12 -11.21 -6.05
CA GLN A 398 2.06 -11.67 -4.66
C GLN A 398 1.94 -13.18 -4.58
N GLU A 399 2.58 -13.77 -3.57
CA GLU A 399 2.41 -15.16 -3.22
C GLU A 399 1.12 -15.34 -2.39
N ILE A 400 0.22 -16.19 -2.89
CA ILE A 400 -1.03 -16.54 -2.20
C ILE A 400 -1.14 -18.06 -2.09
N GLY A 401 -1.13 -18.56 -0.86
CA GLY A 401 -1.18 -20.00 -0.60
C GLY A 401 -0.04 -20.75 -1.26
N SER A 402 -0.34 -21.56 -2.25
CA SER A 402 0.64 -22.40 -2.96
C SER A 402 0.96 -21.91 -4.36
N ASP A 403 0.64 -20.66 -4.69
CA ASP A 403 0.79 -20.10 -6.04
C ASP A 403 1.20 -18.61 -6.01
N VAL A 404 1.54 -18.04 -7.14
CA VAL A 404 1.81 -16.60 -7.31
C VAL A 404 0.75 -16.01 -8.20
N MET A 405 0.05 -14.99 -7.69
CA MET A 405 -0.94 -14.22 -8.45
C MET A 405 -0.33 -12.93 -8.97
N PHE A 406 -0.64 -12.58 -10.21
CA PHE A 406 -0.16 -11.37 -10.87
C PHE A 406 -1.16 -10.81 -11.88
N LEU A 407 -1.01 -9.53 -12.21
CA LEU A 407 -1.84 -8.83 -13.18
C LEU A 407 -1.29 -9.05 -14.61
N GLY A 408 -1.97 -9.91 -15.35
CA GLY A 408 -1.71 -10.10 -16.79
C GLY A 408 -2.50 -9.11 -17.65
N PRO A 409 -2.30 -9.13 -18.97
CA PRO A 409 -2.95 -8.20 -19.91
C PRO A 409 -4.47 -8.36 -19.98
N ASP A 410 -5.01 -9.50 -19.63
CA ASP A 410 -6.42 -9.87 -19.76
C ASP A 410 -7.08 -10.27 -18.43
N GLY A 411 -6.36 -10.20 -17.31
CA GLY A 411 -6.91 -10.56 -16.00
C GLY A 411 -5.86 -10.92 -14.96
N LEU A 412 -6.33 -11.31 -13.77
CA LEU A 412 -5.49 -11.90 -12.75
C LEU A 412 -5.15 -13.35 -13.15
N ARG A 413 -3.87 -13.67 -13.10
CA ARG A 413 -3.33 -14.96 -13.50
C ARG A 413 -2.55 -15.62 -12.37
N LEU A 414 -2.43 -16.94 -12.45
CA LEU A 414 -1.68 -17.77 -11.53
C LEU A 414 -0.44 -18.32 -12.23
N LEU A 415 0.71 -18.23 -11.58
CA LEU A 415 1.99 -18.64 -12.16
C LEU A 415 2.03 -20.14 -12.44
N SER A 416 1.60 -20.98 -11.50
CA SER A 416 1.63 -22.45 -11.66
C SER A 416 0.69 -22.93 -12.76
N ALA A 417 -0.47 -22.29 -12.93
CA ALA A 417 -1.38 -22.57 -14.01
C ALA A 417 -0.78 -22.16 -15.37
N THR A 418 -0.11 -21.01 -15.43
CA THR A 418 0.59 -20.52 -16.61
C THR A 418 1.72 -21.47 -17.02
N GLU A 419 2.56 -21.90 -16.08
CA GLU A 419 3.67 -22.82 -16.33
C GLU A 419 3.21 -24.20 -16.82
N ARG A 420 2.13 -24.73 -16.22
CA ARG A 420 1.67 -26.11 -16.47
C ARG A 420 0.88 -26.27 -17.76
N ILE A 421 0.06 -25.30 -18.12
CA ILE A 421 -0.96 -25.46 -19.18
C ILE A 421 -0.53 -24.76 -20.48
N GLY A 422 0.18 -23.64 -20.38
CA GLY A 422 0.56 -22.83 -21.56
C GLY A 422 -0.62 -22.28 -22.35
N ASP A 423 -1.86 -22.37 -21.81
CA ASP A 423 -3.09 -21.98 -22.49
C ASP A 423 -3.70 -20.73 -21.82
N PHE A 424 -3.95 -19.70 -22.62
CA PHE A 424 -4.51 -18.43 -22.20
C PHE A 424 -5.85 -18.55 -21.47
N ASN A 425 -6.72 -19.47 -21.88
CA ASN A 425 -8.07 -19.55 -21.37
C ASN A 425 -8.18 -20.13 -19.96
N PHE A 426 -7.27 -21.01 -19.59
CA PHE A 426 -7.31 -21.70 -18.29
C PHE A 426 -6.48 -21.03 -17.21
N SER A 427 -5.59 -20.13 -17.56
CA SER A 427 -4.71 -19.43 -16.60
C SER A 427 -5.29 -18.11 -16.08
N ASN A 428 -6.40 -17.63 -16.62
CA ASN A 428 -7.05 -16.39 -16.17
C ASN A 428 -8.05 -16.70 -15.03
N ALA A 429 -7.63 -16.47 -13.80
CA ALA A 429 -8.45 -16.69 -12.61
C ALA A 429 -9.66 -15.73 -12.55
N SER A 430 -9.51 -14.48 -13.00
CA SER A 430 -10.55 -13.45 -12.93
C SER A 430 -11.58 -13.49 -14.06
N LYS A 431 -11.59 -14.51 -14.91
CA LYS A 431 -12.52 -14.63 -16.04
C LYS A 431 -14.00 -14.56 -15.64
N VAL A 432 -14.32 -15.02 -14.43
CA VAL A 432 -15.69 -14.98 -13.88
C VAL A 432 -16.20 -13.57 -13.61
N ILE A 433 -15.28 -12.59 -13.46
CA ILE A 433 -15.58 -11.17 -13.23
C ILE A 433 -15.03 -10.26 -14.34
N GLN A 434 -14.86 -10.76 -15.54
CA GLN A 434 -14.14 -10.08 -16.63
C GLN A 434 -14.62 -8.64 -16.89
N SER A 435 -15.93 -8.38 -16.85
CA SER A 435 -16.47 -7.05 -17.09
C SER A 435 -16.07 -6.05 -16.00
N GLU A 436 -16.18 -6.46 -14.73
CA GLU A 436 -15.78 -5.61 -13.59
C GLU A 436 -14.26 -5.43 -13.53
N PHE A 437 -13.53 -6.48 -13.89
CA PHE A 437 -12.07 -6.43 -13.95
C PHE A 437 -11.59 -5.45 -15.04
N THR A 438 -12.17 -5.49 -16.24
CA THR A 438 -11.85 -4.54 -17.31
C THR A 438 -12.16 -3.10 -16.89
N ASN A 439 -13.29 -2.86 -16.22
CA ASN A 439 -13.64 -1.55 -15.65
C ASN A 439 -12.66 -1.09 -14.58
N PHE A 440 -12.18 -2.01 -13.73
CA PHE A 440 -11.18 -1.73 -12.71
C PHE A 440 -9.85 -1.30 -13.33
N VAL A 441 -9.32 -2.07 -14.28
CA VAL A 441 -8.05 -1.77 -14.94
C VAL A 441 -8.14 -0.46 -15.73
N SER A 442 -9.20 -0.24 -16.51
CA SER A 442 -9.34 0.97 -17.33
C SER A 442 -9.51 2.26 -16.51
N SER A 443 -9.99 2.15 -15.28
CA SER A 443 -10.15 3.31 -14.37
C SER A 443 -8.89 3.63 -13.55
N SER A 444 -7.86 2.80 -13.59
CA SER A 444 -6.68 2.91 -12.74
C SER A 444 -5.43 3.18 -13.57
N THR A 445 -4.52 3.99 -13.06
CA THR A 445 -3.23 4.31 -13.69
C THR A 445 -2.04 3.69 -12.96
N ASN A 446 -2.24 3.25 -11.73
CA ASN A 446 -1.26 2.55 -10.91
C ASN A 446 -1.98 1.51 -10.07
N PHE A 447 -1.28 0.45 -9.74
CA PHE A 447 -1.79 -0.64 -8.93
C PHE A 447 -0.84 -0.92 -7.78
N CYS A 448 -1.38 -1.40 -6.68
CA CYS A 448 -0.64 -2.01 -5.60
C CYS A 448 -1.43 -3.19 -5.03
N SER A 449 -0.76 -4.13 -4.45
CA SER A 449 -1.42 -5.31 -3.89
C SER A 449 -0.88 -5.66 -2.52
N VAL A 450 -1.70 -6.34 -1.73
CA VAL A 450 -1.34 -6.92 -0.45
C VAL A 450 -1.94 -8.31 -0.32
N VAL A 451 -1.30 -9.15 0.46
CA VAL A 451 -1.84 -10.45 0.86
C VAL A 451 -2.14 -10.41 2.36
N LEU A 452 -3.36 -10.77 2.70
CA LEU A 452 -3.79 -11.02 4.08
C LEU A 452 -3.78 -12.54 4.30
N ARG A 453 -2.72 -13.01 4.92
CA ARG A 453 -2.49 -14.46 5.11
C ARG A 453 -3.50 -15.07 6.07
N SER A 454 -3.86 -14.33 7.11
CA SER A 454 -4.89 -14.73 8.09
C SER A 454 -6.26 -15.01 7.46
N LYS A 455 -6.56 -14.40 6.32
CA LYS A 455 -7.82 -14.57 5.57
C LYS A 455 -7.66 -15.31 4.25
N SER A 456 -6.46 -15.77 3.91
CA SER A 456 -6.12 -16.33 2.59
C SER A 456 -6.60 -15.43 1.43
N GLN A 457 -6.36 -14.12 1.55
CA GLN A 457 -6.85 -13.11 0.63
C GLN A 457 -5.72 -12.37 -0.09
N TYR A 458 -5.90 -12.19 -1.38
CA TYR A 458 -5.17 -11.23 -2.20
C TYR A 458 -6.07 -10.03 -2.49
N ARG A 459 -5.55 -8.84 -2.27
CA ARG A 459 -6.25 -7.59 -2.59
C ARG A 459 -5.40 -6.73 -3.51
N ILE A 460 -5.92 -6.42 -4.69
CA ILE A 460 -5.32 -5.45 -5.60
C ILE A 460 -6.15 -4.17 -5.58
N MET A 461 -5.49 -3.05 -5.39
CA MET A 461 -6.08 -1.72 -5.30
C MET A 461 -5.59 -0.87 -6.46
N GLY A 462 -6.51 -0.16 -7.11
CA GLY A 462 -6.22 0.73 -8.21
C GLY A 462 -6.20 2.19 -7.77
N TYR A 463 -5.22 2.94 -8.26
CA TYR A 463 -5.12 4.37 -8.06
C TYR A 463 -5.26 5.11 -9.40
N GLY A 464 -6.16 6.11 -9.42
CA GLY A 464 -6.29 7.06 -10.53
C GLY A 464 -6.30 8.49 -9.97
N ALA A 465 -5.53 9.40 -10.55
CA ALA A 465 -5.37 10.77 -10.04
C ALA A 465 -6.70 11.55 -9.96
N SER A 466 -7.62 11.24 -10.87
CA SER A 466 -8.95 11.87 -10.96
C SER A 466 -10.04 11.16 -10.16
N ILE A 467 -9.72 10.03 -9.51
CA ILE A 467 -10.70 9.25 -8.76
C ILE A 467 -10.76 9.76 -7.33
N SER A 468 -11.97 10.11 -6.86
CA SER A 468 -12.18 10.45 -5.44
C SER A 468 -12.01 9.21 -4.55
N LYS A 469 -11.71 9.41 -3.26
CA LYS A 469 -11.58 8.31 -2.28
C LYS A 469 -12.78 7.34 -2.37
N ASN A 470 -14.00 7.85 -2.37
CA ASN A 470 -15.23 7.05 -2.34
C ASN A 470 -15.46 6.20 -3.62
N ASN A 471 -14.80 6.54 -4.71
CA ASN A 471 -14.92 5.84 -5.99
C ASN A 471 -13.69 4.98 -6.32
N ALA A 472 -12.68 4.98 -5.46
CA ALA A 472 -11.50 4.13 -5.63
C ALA A 472 -11.92 2.66 -5.61
N LYS A 473 -11.50 1.90 -6.63
CA LYS A 473 -11.86 0.49 -6.81
C LYS A 473 -10.69 -0.42 -6.46
N GLY A 474 -11.02 -1.59 -5.96
CA GLY A 474 -10.10 -2.70 -5.81
C GLY A 474 -10.82 -4.02 -6.07
N ILE A 475 -10.04 -5.07 -6.31
CA ILE A 475 -10.54 -6.45 -6.40
C ILE A 475 -9.93 -7.24 -5.25
N LEU A 476 -10.81 -7.87 -4.52
CA LEU A 476 -10.48 -8.80 -3.45
C LEU A 476 -10.69 -10.22 -3.96
N THR A 477 -9.73 -11.09 -3.69
CA THR A 477 -9.75 -12.49 -4.09
C THR A 477 -9.49 -13.35 -2.86
N THR A 478 -10.43 -14.20 -2.48
CA THR A 478 -10.28 -15.16 -1.38
C THR A 478 -10.02 -16.55 -1.96
N GLN A 479 -8.99 -17.23 -1.47
CA GLN A 479 -8.75 -18.63 -1.77
C GLN A 479 -9.64 -19.47 -0.85
N LEU A 480 -10.57 -20.20 -1.46
CA LEU A 480 -11.50 -21.07 -0.72
C LEU A 480 -10.85 -22.44 -0.44
N ALA A 481 -11.14 -22.99 0.74
CA ALA A 481 -10.79 -24.35 1.08
C ALA A 481 -11.86 -25.30 0.51
N GLU A 482 -11.61 -25.90 -0.65
CA GLU A 482 -12.47 -26.96 -1.21
C GLU A 482 -11.75 -28.30 -1.23
N GLU A 483 -12.47 -29.37 -0.92
CA GLU A 483 -12.03 -30.75 -1.15
C GLU A 483 -11.86 -30.98 -2.65
N GLY A 484 -10.62 -31.01 -3.13
CA GLY A 484 -10.31 -31.33 -4.53
C GLY A 484 -9.68 -30.23 -5.40
N GLY A 485 -9.28 -29.08 -4.83
CA GLY A 485 -8.58 -28.02 -5.54
C GLY A 485 -9.25 -26.68 -5.38
N GLY A 486 -8.82 -25.94 -4.38
CA GLY A 486 -9.40 -24.67 -3.95
C GLY A 486 -9.61 -23.67 -5.08
N GLY A 487 -10.84 -23.21 -5.24
CA GLY A 487 -11.22 -22.14 -6.15
C GLY A 487 -10.95 -20.76 -5.56
N PHE A 488 -11.08 -19.73 -6.41
CA PHE A 488 -11.00 -18.33 -5.99
C PHE A 488 -12.38 -17.69 -6.05
N ALA A 489 -12.77 -17.02 -4.97
CA ALA A 489 -13.96 -16.19 -4.92
C ALA A 489 -13.57 -14.71 -4.94
N PHE A 490 -14.26 -13.93 -5.73
CA PHE A 490 -13.95 -12.51 -5.98
C PHE A 490 -14.98 -11.60 -5.33
N ALA A 491 -14.53 -10.39 -4.99
CA ALA A 491 -15.39 -9.28 -4.56
C ALA A 491 -14.79 -7.95 -5.02
N GLU A 492 -15.62 -6.92 -5.12
CA GLU A 492 -15.19 -5.54 -5.37
C GLU A 492 -15.01 -4.81 -4.03
N THR A 493 -13.92 -4.07 -3.88
CA THR A 493 -13.77 -3.10 -2.80
C THR A 493 -13.91 -1.68 -3.33
N ARG A 494 -14.55 -0.79 -2.55
CA ARG A 494 -14.65 0.64 -2.85
C ARG A 494 -14.37 1.47 -1.63
N GLY A 495 -13.73 2.62 -1.83
CA GLY A 495 -13.38 3.55 -0.77
C GLY A 495 -11.95 3.44 -0.28
N ILE A 496 -11.19 2.43 -0.70
CA ILE A 496 -9.78 2.25 -0.36
C ILE A 496 -8.93 2.80 -1.50
N GLN A 497 -8.41 4.01 -1.33
CA GLN A 497 -7.53 4.65 -2.30
C GLN A 497 -6.08 4.45 -1.87
N ALA A 498 -5.42 3.44 -2.42
CA ALA A 498 -4.03 3.14 -2.13
C ALA A 498 -3.15 3.43 -3.36
N TYR A 499 -2.06 4.18 -3.17
CA TYR A 499 -1.02 4.36 -4.18
C TYR A 499 0.11 3.35 -3.99
N VAL A 500 0.46 3.09 -2.74
CA VAL A 500 1.44 2.09 -2.30
C VAL A 500 0.86 1.31 -1.14
N ALA A 501 1.23 0.04 -1.05
CA ALA A 501 0.82 -0.82 0.04
C ALA A 501 1.88 -1.90 0.29
N ASP A 502 1.93 -2.40 1.49
CA ASP A 502 2.74 -3.55 1.90
C ASP A 502 2.03 -4.32 3.02
N SER A 503 2.28 -5.60 3.08
CA SER A 503 1.83 -6.46 4.17
C SER A 503 2.95 -7.39 4.63
N TYR A 504 3.06 -7.55 5.92
CA TYR A 504 4.06 -8.42 6.53
C TYR A 504 3.48 -9.12 7.76
N LEU A 505 3.79 -10.40 7.88
CA LEU A 505 3.47 -11.19 9.05
C LEU A 505 4.73 -11.27 9.92
N ASN A 506 4.70 -10.58 11.07
CA ASN A 506 5.74 -10.67 12.08
C ASN A 506 5.25 -11.59 13.19
N GLU A 507 5.88 -12.76 13.35
CA GLU A 507 5.44 -13.82 14.26
C GLU A 507 3.96 -14.18 14.03
N ASN A 508 3.04 -13.69 14.89
CA ASN A 508 1.61 -13.95 14.80
C ASN A 508 0.77 -12.69 14.52
N VAL A 509 1.41 -11.54 14.31
CA VAL A 509 0.72 -10.28 14.02
C VAL A 509 0.90 -9.94 12.54
N GLU A 510 -0.20 -9.87 11.82
CA GLU A 510 -0.20 -9.43 10.42
C GLU A 510 -0.46 -7.92 10.39
N LEU A 511 0.49 -7.19 9.83
CA LEU A 511 0.39 -5.75 9.59
C LEU A 511 0.25 -5.51 8.09
N ALA A 512 -0.88 -4.96 7.68
CA ALA A 512 -1.12 -4.52 6.31
C ALA A 512 -1.32 -3.01 6.31
N VAL A 513 -0.51 -2.29 5.53
CA VAL A 513 -0.50 -0.83 5.50
C VAL A 513 -0.58 -0.32 4.07
N PHE A 514 -1.14 0.86 3.91
CA PHE A 514 -1.13 1.56 2.63
C PHE A 514 -1.00 3.07 2.82
N ALA A 515 -0.61 3.76 1.78
CA ALA A 515 -0.58 5.21 1.75
C ALA A 515 -0.99 5.73 0.37
N ASN A 516 -1.39 6.99 0.33
CA ASN A 516 -1.84 7.66 -0.89
C ASN A 516 -1.24 9.08 -1.02
N LYS A 517 -1.98 10.00 -1.64
CA LYS A 517 -1.55 11.39 -1.86
C LYS A 517 -1.80 12.33 -0.67
N ASP A 518 -2.60 11.94 0.32
CA ASP A 518 -2.96 12.81 1.44
C ASP A 518 -1.89 12.86 2.55
N GLY A 519 -0.89 12.00 2.43
CA GLY A 519 0.27 11.99 3.32
C GLY A 519 0.09 11.26 4.63
N TYR A 520 -1.01 10.53 4.81
CA TYR A 520 -1.18 9.62 5.93
C TYR A 520 -0.77 8.20 5.56
N LEU A 521 -0.23 7.50 6.55
CA LEU A 521 -0.11 6.05 6.55
C LEU A 521 -1.38 5.47 7.17
N TYR A 522 -1.98 4.49 6.53
CA TYR A 522 -3.18 3.80 6.96
C TYR A 522 -2.90 2.33 7.25
N GLN A 523 -3.57 1.79 8.25
CA GLN A 523 -3.58 0.37 8.57
C GLN A 523 -4.89 -0.25 8.08
N LEU A 524 -4.80 -1.25 7.21
CA LEU A 524 -5.93 -2.08 6.78
C LEU A 524 -6.36 -3.02 7.89
N GLU A 525 -7.60 -3.49 7.81
CA GLU A 525 -8.19 -4.42 8.77
C GLU A 525 -8.22 -3.86 10.20
N ASN A 526 -8.29 -2.54 10.32
CA ASN A 526 -8.33 -1.84 11.60
C ASN A 526 -9.61 -1.00 11.70
N GLY A 527 -10.42 -1.28 12.72
CA GLY A 527 -11.67 -0.58 12.96
C GLY A 527 -12.83 -0.98 12.02
N ASN A 528 -13.95 -0.30 12.18
CA ASN A 528 -15.22 -0.58 11.49
C ASN A 528 -15.59 0.52 10.47
N THR A 529 -14.69 1.48 10.24
CA THR A 529 -14.90 2.68 9.42
C THR A 529 -13.77 2.86 8.41
N PHE A 530 -13.98 3.68 7.42
CA PHE A 530 -12.93 4.17 6.52
C PHE A 530 -12.41 5.52 7.03
N ASP A 531 -11.49 5.50 8.02
CA ASP A 531 -10.96 6.70 8.69
C ASP A 531 -12.10 7.60 9.22
N GLY A 532 -13.03 7.00 9.96
CA GLY A 532 -14.22 7.65 10.52
C GLY A 532 -15.44 7.74 9.59
N ALA A 533 -15.31 7.42 8.31
CA ALA A 533 -16.44 7.40 7.38
C ALA A 533 -17.13 6.03 7.36
N ASN A 534 -18.42 6.01 7.07
CA ASN A 534 -19.20 4.79 6.90
C ASN A 534 -18.63 3.89 5.81
N ILE A 535 -18.81 2.57 5.97
CA ILE A 535 -18.54 1.60 4.92
C ILE A 535 -19.85 1.28 4.21
N LEU A 536 -19.99 1.78 2.98
CA LEU A 536 -21.11 1.39 2.12
C LEU A 536 -20.83 0.00 1.54
N ALA A 537 -21.51 -1.01 2.08
CA ALA A 537 -21.43 -2.38 1.63
C ALA A 537 -22.71 -2.79 0.91
N THR A 538 -22.59 -3.46 -0.24
CA THR A 538 -23.75 -3.90 -1.04
C THR A 538 -23.52 -5.31 -1.57
N PHE A 539 -24.56 -6.12 -1.46
CA PHE A 539 -24.61 -7.48 -2.00
C PHE A 539 -25.93 -7.69 -2.74
N SER A 540 -25.88 -8.33 -3.90
CA SER A 540 -27.10 -8.80 -4.57
C SER A 540 -26.91 -10.18 -5.16
N THR A 541 -27.93 -11.03 -4.97
CA THR A 541 -28.00 -12.33 -5.64
C THR A 541 -28.41 -12.15 -7.11
N PRO A 542 -28.19 -13.16 -7.97
CA PRO A 542 -28.81 -13.20 -9.29
C PRO A 542 -30.33 -13.35 -9.18
N HIS A 543 -31.03 -13.18 -10.30
CA HIS A 543 -32.47 -13.47 -10.37
C HIS A 543 -32.71 -14.97 -10.40
N MET A 544 -33.25 -15.49 -9.31
CA MET A 544 -33.49 -16.92 -9.08
C MET A 544 -34.93 -17.27 -9.45
N PRO A 545 -35.17 -18.35 -10.18
CA PRO A 545 -36.53 -18.78 -10.54
C PRO A 545 -37.29 -19.41 -9.37
N VAL A 546 -36.65 -19.71 -8.25
CA VAL A 546 -37.24 -20.35 -7.06
C VAL A 546 -38.16 -21.51 -7.48
N SER A 547 -37.58 -22.68 -7.83
CA SER A 547 -38.26 -23.81 -8.43
C SER A 547 -38.57 -23.61 -9.94
N ASP A 548 -39.75 -23.91 -10.46
CA ASP A 548 -40.08 -23.81 -11.88
C ASP A 548 -40.20 -22.33 -12.36
N PRO A 549 -39.37 -21.87 -13.33
CA PRO A 549 -39.39 -20.48 -13.81
C PRO A 549 -40.70 -20.10 -14.55
N ARG A 550 -41.51 -21.08 -14.94
CA ARG A 550 -42.77 -20.85 -15.66
C ARG A 550 -43.94 -20.61 -14.73
N VAL A 551 -43.77 -20.84 -13.43
CA VAL A 551 -44.84 -20.71 -12.42
C VAL A 551 -44.60 -19.45 -11.62
N ARG A 552 -45.63 -18.63 -11.47
CA ARG A 552 -45.60 -17.43 -10.63
C ARG A 552 -45.68 -17.84 -9.15
N LYS A 553 -44.86 -17.22 -8.31
CA LYS A 553 -44.80 -17.45 -6.85
C LYS A 553 -45.26 -16.22 -6.11
N THR A 554 -45.92 -16.43 -4.99
CA THR A 554 -46.14 -15.41 -3.98
C THR A 554 -45.24 -15.65 -2.80
N PHE A 555 -44.40 -14.67 -2.48
CA PHE A 555 -43.45 -14.73 -1.36
C PHE A 555 -44.16 -14.26 -0.10
N TYR A 556 -43.94 -14.93 1.02
CA TYR A 556 -44.58 -14.68 2.30
C TYR A 556 -43.62 -14.23 3.37
N LYS A 557 -42.47 -14.95 3.50
CA LYS A 557 -41.49 -14.70 4.54
C LYS A 557 -40.07 -14.91 4.06
N MET A 558 -39.14 -14.25 4.73
CA MET A 558 -37.70 -14.43 4.61
C MET A 558 -37.10 -14.68 5.98
N PHE A 559 -36.27 -15.70 6.10
CA PHE A 559 -35.41 -15.97 7.25
C PHE A 559 -33.97 -15.79 6.82
N LEU A 560 -33.30 -14.78 7.36
CA LEU A 560 -31.91 -14.48 7.07
C LEU A 560 -31.04 -14.94 8.22
N TYR A 561 -30.03 -15.74 7.91
CA TYR A 561 -29.04 -16.24 8.84
C TYR A 561 -27.77 -15.38 8.76
N THR A 562 -27.32 -14.88 9.90
CA THR A 562 -26.20 -13.94 10.00
C THR A 562 -25.33 -14.29 11.19
N ASP A 563 -24.04 -13.92 11.11
CA ASP A 563 -23.13 -13.92 12.26
C ASP A 563 -22.68 -12.50 12.58
N PRO A 564 -23.36 -11.79 13.50
CA PRO A 564 -23.05 -10.42 13.87
C PRO A 564 -21.94 -10.36 14.91
N GLN A 565 -21.02 -9.40 14.78
CA GLN A 565 -19.99 -9.11 15.77
C GLN A 565 -20.35 -7.95 16.71
N GLY A 566 -21.59 -7.50 16.69
CA GLY A 566 -22.09 -6.40 17.50
C GLY A 566 -23.44 -5.90 17.00
N SER A 567 -23.68 -4.61 17.12
CA SER A 567 -24.86 -3.97 16.51
C SER A 567 -24.83 -4.15 14.99
N VAL A 568 -25.98 -4.40 14.40
CA VAL A 568 -26.12 -4.60 12.96
C VAL A 568 -27.20 -3.68 12.43
N ASP A 569 -26.89 -2.94 11.38
CA ASP A 569 -27.84 -2.13 10.64
C ASP A 569 -27.66 -2.37 9.14
N PHE A 570 -28.66 -2.96 8.50
CA PHE A 570 -28.67 -3.18 7.07
C PHE A 570 -30.10 -3.22 6.51
N ASN A 571 -30.22 -2.93 5.22
CA ASN A 571 -31.46 -3.04 4.47
C ASN A 571 -31.42 -4.29 3.59
N ALA A 572 -32.55 -4.99 3.52
CA ALA A 572 -32.78 -6.08 2.57
C ALA A 572 -33.97 -5.75 1.68
N ALA A 573 -33.87 -6.04 0.39
CA ALA A 573 -34.95 -5.87 -0.57
C ALA A 573 -35.06 -7.11 -1.46
N LEU A 574 -36.30 -7.57 -1.67
CA LEU A 574 -36.60 -8.59 -2.70
C LEU A 574 -37.01 -7.87 -3.98
N LYS A 575 -36.28 -8.10 -5.07
CA LYS A 575 -36.54 -7.57 -6.39
C LYS A 575 -37.15 -8.65 -7.27
N LEU A 576 -38.32 -8.38 -7.80
CA LEU A 576 -39.10 -9.35 -8.59
C LEU A 576 -38.97 -9.03 -10.09
N ASP A 577 -38.89 -10.09 -10.90
CA ASP A 577 -38.95 -10.07 -12.37
C ASP A 577 -38.05 -8.99 -13.00
N PHE A 578 -36.78 -8.93 -12.60
CA PHE A 578 -35.76 -8.00 -13.11
C PHE A 578 -36.11 -6.52 -12.89
N ASP A 579 -36.73 -6.19 -11.76
CA ASP A 579 -37.23 -4.84 -11.46
C ASP A 579 -38.24 -4.32 -12.50
N GLY A 580 -39.03 -5.24 -13.10
CA GLY A 580 -40.01 -4.90 -14.12
C GLY A 580 -41.01 -3.83 -13.62
N LYS A 581 -41.25 -2.80 -14.43
CA LYS A 581 -42.16 -1.69 -14.08
C LYS A 581 -43.61 -2.11 -13.87
N ASP A 582 -43.99 -3.26 -14.45
CA ASP A 582 -45.34 -3.81 -14.37
C ASP A 582 -45.55 -4.77 -13.20
N VAL A 583 -44.48 -4.94 -12.36
CA VAL A 583 -44.52 -5.81 -11.19
C VAL A 583 -44.42 -4.96 -9.92
N ILE A 584 -45.37 -5.14 -9.02
CA ILE A 584 -45.30 -4.47 -7.71
C ILE A 584 -44.12 -5.05 -6.93
N GLN A 585 -43.14 -4.19 -6.68
CA GLN A 585 -41.95 -4.56 -5.92
C GLN A 585 -42.25 -4.50 -4.42
N PRO A 586 -41.81 -5.47 -3.62
CA PRO A 586 -41.85 -5.38 -2.16
C PRO A 586 -41.07 -4.17 -1.64
N SER A 587 -41.54 -3.58 -0.57
CA SER A 587 -40.80 -2.51 0.11
C SER A 587 -39.52 -3.06 0.72
N PRO A 588 -38.41 -2.32 0.70
CA PRO A 588 -37.21 -2.69 1.44
C PRO A 588 -37.50 -2.85 2.94
N ILE A 589 -36.80 -3.76 3.54
CA ILE A 589 -36.90 -4.10 4.97
C ILE A 589 -35.63 -3.61 5.64
N THR A 590 -35.75 -2.86 6.71
CA THR A 590 -34.62 -2.45 7.53
C THR A 590 -34.50 -3.42 8.71
N PHE A 591 -33.34 -4.02 8.85
CA PHE A 591 -32.97 -4.82 10.01
C PHE A 591 -32.01 -3.97 10.85
N SER A 592 -32.42 -3.68 12.06
CA SER A 592 -31.59 -2.98 13.04
C SER A 592 -31.64 -3.72 14.35
N ASN A 593 -30.50 -4.15 14.83
CA ASN A 593 -30.34 -4.73 16.16
C ASN A 593 -29.37 -3.84 16.94
N THR A 594 -29.91 -2.83 17.57
CA THR A 594 -29.14 -1.98 18.48
C THR A 594 -28.95 -2.67 19.82
N THR A 595 -27.93 -3.54 19.89
CA THR A 595 -27.45 -4.04 21.19
C THR A 595 -26.61 -2.96 21.85
N SER A 596 -27.24 -1.91 22.36
CA SER A 596 -26.57 -0.78 22.99
C SER A 596 -25.75 -1.13 24.24
N THR A 597 -25.61 -2.39 24.59
CA THR A 597 -25.01 -2.81 25.86
C THR A 597 -24.29 -4.17 25.86
N VAL A 598 -23.96 -4.75 24.71
CA VAL A 598 -23.14 -5.98 24.73
C VAL A 598 -21.70 -5.62 25.04
N ALA A 599 -21.26 -5.96 26.24
CA ALA A 599 -19.86 -5.87 26.61
C ALA A 599 -19.13 -7.15 26.15
N PHE A 600 -18.15 -7.02 25.26
CA PHE A 600 -17.26 -8.13 24.91
C PHE A 600 -16.14 -8.26 25.93
N TYR A 601 -15.86 -9.50 26.35
CA TYR A 601 -14.76 -9.80 27.26
C TYR A 601 -13.42 -9.37 26.62
N GLY A 602 -12.68 -8.53 27.33
CA GLY A 602 -11.37 -8.04 26.89
C GLY A 602 -11.38 -6.70 26.10
N THR A 603 -12.54 -6.18 25.66
CA THR A 603 -12.62 -4.91 24.92
C THR A 603 -13.47 -3.84 25.58
N SER A 604 -14.37 -4.21 26.50
CA SER A 604 -15.24 -3.25 27.21
C SER A 604 -14.71 -2.91 28.58
N ALA A 605 -14.80 -1.64 28.98
CA ALA A 605 -14.43 -1.20 30.32
C ALA A 605 -15.31 -1.89 31.36
N TYR A 606 -14.70 -2.39 32.43
CA TYR A 606 -15.40 -3.08 33.53
C TYR A 606 -16.43 -2.14 34.19
N GLY A 607 -17.69 -2.58 34.25
CA GLY A 607 -18.78 -1.84 34.86
C GLY A 607 -19.59 -0.92 33.93
N THR A 608 -19.28 -0.84 32.65
CA THR A 608 -20.00 0.03 31.68
C THR A 608 -20.90 -0.74 30.70
N GLY A 609 -20.82 -2.05 30.65
CA GLY A 609 -21.61 -2.88 29.73
C GLY A 609 -22.38 -3.98 30.46
N SER A 610 -23.52 -4.39 29.95
CA SER A 610 -24.27 -5.56 30.43
C SER A 610 -23.69 -6.84 29.80
N TYR A 611 -23.18 -7.74 30.62
CA TYR A 611 -22.86 -9.09 30.19
C TYR A 611 -24.17 -9.84 29.90
N GLY A 612 -24.37 -10.25 28.65
CA GLY A 612 -25.53 -11.07 28.28
C GLY A 612 -26.50 -10.47 27.26
N GLY A 613 -26.07 -9.46 26.50
CA GLY A 613 -26.80 -9.03 25.31
C GLY A 613 -26.89 -10.21 24.33
N LYS A 614 -28.10 -10.55 23.87
CA LYS A 614 -28.31 -11.66 22.94
C LYS A 614 -28.09 -11.13 21.54
N LEU A 615 -27.00 -11.55 20.86
CA LEU A 615 -26.85 -11.35 19.43
C LEU A 615 -27.98 -12.08 18.70
N GLN A 616 -28.55 -11.45 17.70
CA GLN A 616 -29.60 -12.03 16.88
C GLN A 616 -28.99 -12.64 15.63
N TYR A 617 -28.95 -13.95 15.56
CA TYR A 617 -28.39 -14.71 14.44
C TYR A 617 -29.40 -14.98 13.33
N VAL A 618 -30.70 -14.87 13.60
CA VAL A 618 -31.76 -15.12 12.63
C VAL A 618 -32.71 -13.92 12.61
N PHE A 619 -32.86 -13.30 11.45
CA PHE A 619 -33.80 -12.23 11.21
C PHE A 619 -34.97 -12.77 10.38
N GLU A 620 -36.19 -12.66 10.91
CA GLU A 620 -37.43 -13.00 10.22
C GLU A 620 -38.13 -11.73 9.74
N SER A 621 -38.62 -11.74 8.50
CA SER A 621 -39.45 -10.66 8.00
C SER A 621 -40.49 -11.15 7.01
N GLN A 622 -41.64 -10.45 6.97
CA GLN A 622 -42.68 -10.71 6.01
C GLN A 622 -42.32 -10.10 4.64
N LEU A 623 -42.59 -10.85 3.59
CA LEU A 623 -42.45 -10.42 2.21
C LEU A 623 -43.82 -10.37 1.57
N ILE A 624 -44.12 -9.30 0.85
CA ILE A 624 -45.42 -9.14 0.14
C ILE A 624 -45.09 -8.88 -1.33
N GLY A 625 -45.16 -9.91 -2.15
CA GLY A 625 -44.89 -9.76 -3.57
C GLY A 625 -45.14 -11.06 -4.34
N SER A 626 -45.37 -10.94 -5.65
CA SER A 626 -45.58 -12.09 -6.52
C SER A 626 -44.89 -11.88 -7.85
N GLY A 627 -44.04 -12.86 -8.22
CA GLY A 627 -43.23 -12.82 -9.43
C GLY A 627 -42.83 -14.22 -9.91
N TYR A 628 -42.20 -14.29 -11.06
CA TYR A 628 -41.61 -15.50 -11.64
C TYR A 628 -40.18 -15.75 -11.12
N THR A 629 -39.43 -14.66 -10.92
CA THR A 629 -38.07 -14.68 -10.41
C THR A 629 -37.89 -13.68 -9.28
N GLY A 630 -36.95 -13.94 -8.38
CA GLY A 630 -36.58 -13.03 -7.30
C GLY A 630 -35.07 -12.87 -7.18
N SER A 631 -34.61 -11.68 -6.85
CA SER A 631 -33.25 -11.36 -6.46
C SER A 631 -33.27 -10.66 -5.11
N LEU A 632 -32.35 -11.02 -4.22
CA LEU A 632 -32.18 -10.37 -2.93
C LEU A 632 -31.07 -9.33 -3.03
N GLN A 633 -31.34 -8.16 -2.50
CA GLN A 633 -30.36 -7.07 -2.40
C GLN A 633 -30.18 -6.70 -0.93
N PHE A 634 -28.94 -6.64 -0.49
CA PHE A 634 -28.56 -6.22 0.86
C PHE A 634 -27.66 -4.99 0.76
N SER A 635 -27.87 -4.02 1.65
CA SER A 635 -27.03 -2.83 1.75
C SER A 635 -26.87 -2.40 3.20
N SER A 636 -25.65 -2.06 3.59
CA SER A 636 -25.30 -1.46 4.89
C SER A 636 -24.48 -0.21 4.62
N ASP A 637 -24.80 0.88 5.32
CA ASP A 637 -24.07 2.14 5.29
C ASP A 637 -23.92 2.64 6.72
N SER A 638 -23.06 1.98 7.48
CA SER A 638 -22.92 2.21 8.91
C SER A 638 -21.45 2.14 9.37
N THR A 639 -21.22 2.61 10.59
CA THR A 639 -19.97 2.46 11.35
C THR A 639 -19.99 1.27 12.29
N ASP A 640 -21.01 0.43 12.23
CA ASP A 640 -21.17 -0.73 13.10
C ASP A 640 -20.09 -1.80 12.85
N PRO A 641 -19.89 -2.73 13.80
CA PRO A 641 -19.03 -3.88 13.62
C PRO A 641 -19.41 -4.74 12.39
N PRO A 642 -18.47 -5.50 11.82
CA PRO A 642 -18.75 -6.38 10.69
C PRO A 642 -19.75 -7.48 11.07
N PHE A 643 -20.47 -7.97 10.07
CA PHE A 643 -21.39 -9.10 10.15
C PHE A 643 -21.26 -9.96 8.91
N SER A 644 -21.57 -11.26 9.05
CA SER A 644 -21.68 -12.18 7.92
C SER A 644 -23.13 -12.38 7.54
N LEU A 645 -23.36 -12.56 6.25
CA LEU A 645 -24.60 -13.07 5.66
C LEU A 645 -24.32 -14.50 5.19
N ASP A 646 -24.88 -15.49 5.85
CA ASP A 646 -24.50 -16.90 5.61
C ASP A 646 -25.49 -17.61 4.68
N ALA A 647 -26.78 -17.45 4.96
CA ALA A 647 -27.82 -18.07 4.17
C ALA A 647 -29.15 -17.32 4.31
N VAL A 648 -30.07 -17.61 3.41
CA VAL A 648 -31.46 -17.13 3.48
C VAL A 648 -32.41 -18.27 3.12
N THR A 649 -33.52 -18.33 3.82
CA THR A 649 -34.65 -19.21 3.45
C THR A 649 -35.85 -18.36 3.07
N LEU A 650 -36.38 -18.57 1.87
CA LEU A 650 -37.60 -17.93 1.38
C LEU A 650 -38.79 -18.88 1.53
N GLU A 651 -39.87 -18.41 2.15
CA GLU A 651 -41.17 -19.08 2.15
C GLU A 651 -42.04 -18.51 1.03
N TYR A 652 -42.58 -19.38 0.22
CA TYR A 652 -43.41 -19.03 -0.92
C TYR A 652 -44.54 -20.03 -1.18
N GLY A 653 -45.53 -19.61 -1.91
CA GLY A 653 -46.59 -20.42 -2.48
C GLY A 653 -46.60 -20.30 -4.01
N THR A 654 -46.91 -21.42 -4.69
CA THR A 654 -47.07 -21.40 -6.15
C THR A 654 -48.46 -21.02 -6.53
N ASN A 655 -48.59 -20.04 -7.45
CA ASN A 655 -49.91 -19.70 -7.99
C ASN A 655 -50.30 -20.73 -9.06
N ALA A 656 -51.49 -21.30 -8.92
CA ALA A 656 -52.03 -22.26 -9.90
C ALA A 656 -52.01 -21.64 -11.31
N ARG A 657 -51.59 -22.43 -12.31
CA ARG A 657 -51.77 -22.04 -13.72
C ARG A 657 -53.25 -21.95 -14.00
N ARG A 658 -53.76 -20.78 -14.32
CA ARG A 658 -55.06 -20.63 -14.97
C ARG A 658 -54.88 -20.65 -16.46
#